data_b42c5795b0ee0bceba4598ddb3e81efd
#
_entry.id   b42c5795b0ee0bceba4598ddb3e81efd
#
_cell.length_a   1.000
_cell.length_b   1.000
_cell.length_c   1.000
_cell.angle_alpha   90.00
_cell.angle_beta   90.00
_cell.angle_gamma   90.00
#
_symmetry.space_group_name_H-M   'P 1'
#
loop_
_entity.id
_entity.type
_entity.pdbx_description
1 polymer ?
#
loop_
_entity_poly.entity_id
_entity_poly.type
_entity_poly.pdbx_seq_one_letter_code
_entity_poly.pdbx_strand_id
1 'polypeptide(L)'
;MDKSEMSQANTGQSQSIRTDWIPGIHSLPVLHGSMEMARVALQAVSDIRPDVVLLEFPSNLEPLLQRAAARLPCLSAVAFPPRKGESERKGMRKRTVYFLIEPADPIYAVAWFCHRNGIPFRAIDRDPDPDYPQIPDLLPDPAALEFLGYAPYIELSLKSLEQKSSLPPLLLKARMDREKRDLQREMTMAWRIQQEISHGKRVLLMCGLAHLKGIAQYLSTPILAYPLPDRKNPQSYLAQLHPDCLPEVMSEIPAIEGLWAQSVLDGKEASLTRLDHQASLMDMAAKTYQKVWHETLSPHQIQIFNRYAYNYAREQGRLILDHYGLLVAARNCLGETFSFVLYQQSSIYPFQREDGMPEIYLRAEDLRLGSTRVKFRPRPPKKEKQARDFVKRKLRDLRPDRWHNQVPLGECSHCPEDQQLNAFTDFLCEKATGILNKNATQVEPFTTTLGEGIDLRETLQHWKKNRQIYIKREVSRKAAVTSVVVIFYESCKDRDFPYLRTWTRERWEEVERAFYATSPLDHPIGPQIFRCEYGGFLASYNRPGLSDIWADTDFSFAASHAERLLLAGAAYSNEKTVLFIAPSPPRKKIVTVCEYIGKRVIYLDISSYPKQYLDRLRFFHVLGNHKVRNYAEDYIHPVR
;
A
#
# COMPACT_ATOMS: atom_id res chain seq x y z
N MET A 1 27.01 -14.56 14.98
CA MET A 1 26.48 -15.53 15.93
C MET A 1 25.66 -16.53 15.15
N ASP A 2 25.97 -17.77 15.32
CA ASP A 2 25.44 -18.90 14.55
C ASP A 2 24.01 -19.20 15.01
N LYS A 3 23.11 -19.59 14.09
CA LYS A 3 21.73 -19.98 14.40
C LYS A 3 21.65 -21.12 15.42
N SER A 4 22.73 -21.86 15.61
CA SER A 4 22.83 -22.96 16.59
C SER A 4 22.93 -22.48 18.04
N GLU A 5 23.50 -21.32 18.31
CA GLU A 5 23.59 -20.79 19.68
C GLU A 5 22.31 -20.08 20.14
N MET A 6 21.50 -19.50 19.23
CA MET A 6 20.20 -18.95 19.57
C MET A 6 19.10 -20.02 19.74
N SER A 7 19.26 -21.18 19.12
CA SER A 7 18.29 -22.28 19.20
C SER A 7 18.37 -23.07 20.54
N GLN A 8 19.48 -23.01 21.26
CA GLN A 8 19.62 -23.73 22.53
C GLN A 8 19.12 -22.95 23.76
N ALA A 9 18.84 -21.63 23.63
CA ALA A 9 18.28 -20.85 24.73
C ALA A 9 16.74 -20.93 24.84
N ASN A 10 16.07 -21.58 23.90
CA ASN A 10 14.60 -21.63 23.85
C ASN A 10 14.04 -23.08 23.93
N THR A 11 14.66 -23.97 24.70
CA THR A 11 14.03 -25.24 25.07
C THR A 11 13.03 -24.99 26.19
N GLY A 12 11.81 -24.69 25.80
CA GLY A 12 10.52 -24.85 26.40
C GLY A 12 10.41 -25.34 27.84
N GLN A 13 10.59 -24.48 28.80
CA GLN A 13 9.71 -24.50 29.97
C GLN A 13 8.65 -23.40 29.71
N SER A 14 7.40 -23.81 29.53
CA SER A 14 6.22 -22.98 29.62
C SER A 14 6.22 -22.37 31.04
N GLN A 15 6.91 -21.21 31.20
CA GLN A 15 6.82 -20.46 32.46
C GLN A 15 5.36 -20.03 32.57
N SER A 16 4.66 -20.54 33.59
CA SER A 16 3.28 -20.13 33.86
C SER A 16 3.23 -18.62 34.01
N ILE A 17 2.31 -17.99 33.28
CA ILE A 17 2.13 -16.54 33.34
C ILE A 17 1.69 -16.15 34.74
N ARG A 18 2.43 -15.24 35.39
CA ARG A 18 2.08 -14.78 36.72
C ARG A 18 0.80 -13.94 36.67
N THR A 19 -0.21 -14.36 37.42
CA THR A 19 -1.53 -13.68 37.48
C THR A 19 -1.97 -13.34 38.91
N ASP A 20 -1.12 -13.55 39.90
CA ASP A 20 -1.37 -13.28 41.32
C ASP A 20 -0.87 -11.90 41.78
N TRP A 21 -0.98 -10.89 40.90
CA TRP A 21 -0.58 -9.51 41.22
C TRP A 21 -1.49 -8.84 42.26
N ILE A 22 -2.75 -9.22 42.31
CA ILE A 22 -3.70 -8.81 43.33
C ILE A 22 -4.15 -10.04 44.10
N PRO A 23 -4.04 -10.06 45.45
CA PRO A 23 -4.46 -11.18 46.25
C PRO A 23 -5.93 -11.56 46.03
N GLY A 24 -6.21 -12.84 45.82
CA GLY A 24 -7.56 -13.39 45.71
C GLY A 24 -8.23 -13.31 44.35
N ILE A 25 -7.57 -12.75 43.35
CA ILE A 25 -8.07 -12.70 41.96
C ILE A 25 -6.95 -12.94 40.96
N HIS A 26 -7.29 -13.56 39.82
CA HIS A 26 -6.36 -13.54 38.69
C HIS A 26 -6.34 -12.15 38.08
N SER A 27 -5.18 -11.53 38.06
CA SER A 27 -4.98 -10.19 37.51
C SER A 27 -3.84 -10.18 36.51
N LEU A 28 -4.06 -9.55 35.38
CA LEU A 28 -3.08 -9.42 34.29
C LEU A 28 -2.92 -7.93 33.95
N PRO A 29 -1.95 -7.23 34.55
CA PRO A 29 -1.62 -5.88 34.15
C PRO A 29 -1.03 -5.87 32.74
N VAL A 30 -1.51 -4.95 31.90
CA VAL A 30 -1.15 -4.87 30.49
C VAL A 30 -0.66 -3.48 30.08
N LEU A 31 0.05 -3.43 28.97
CA LEU A 31 0.38 -2.21 28.24
C LEU A 31 -0.39 -2.19 26.94
N HIS A 32 -1.11 -1.12 26.68
CA HIS A 32 -1.91 -0.94 25.47
C HIS A 32 -1.03 -0.89 24.21
N GLY A 33 -1.59 -1.32 23.08
CA GLY A 33 -0.98 -1.19 21.77
C GLY A 33 0.30 -2.04 21.60
N SER A 34 0.43 -3.18 22.31
CA SER A 34 1.56 -4.10 22.21
C SER A 34 1.07 -5.50 21.84
N MET A 35 1.48 -5.98 20.67
CA MET A 35 1.13 -7.34 20.24
C MET A 35 1.83 -8.42 21.09
N GLU A 36 3.01 -8.14 21.67
CA GLU A 36 3.70 -9.02 22.61
C GLU A 36 2.85 -9.23 23.87
N MET A 37 2.26 -8.15 24.35
CA MET A 37 1.36 -8.20 25.52
C MET A 37 0.03 -8.88 25.16
N ALA A 38 -0.48 -8.66 23.94
CA ALA A 38 -1.69 -9.34 23.46
C ALA A 38 -1.48 -10.86 23.41
N ARG A 39 -0.31 -11.32 22.96
CA ARG A 39 0.06 -12.76 22.97
C ARG A 39 0.02 -13.35 24.37
N VAL A 40 0.65 -12.68 25.34
CA VAL A 40 0.63 -13.11 26.75
C VAL A 40 -0.81 -13.14 27.28
N ALA A 41 -1.62 -12.15 26.94
CA ALA A 41 -2.99 -12.06 27.40
C ALA A 41 -3.86 -13.21 26.85
N LEU A 42 -3.73 -13.55 25.57
CA LEU A 42 -4.43 -14.69 24.97
C LEU A 42 -4.02 -16.01 25.62
N GLN A 43 -2.71 -16.20 25.87
CA GLN A 43 -2.21 -17.38 26.57
C GLN A 43 -2.77 -17.48 28.01
N ALA A 44 -2.78 -16.36 28.75
CA ALA A 44 -3.31 -16.32 30.11
C ALA A 44 -4.80 -16.71 30.18
N VAL A 45 -5.63 -16.20 29.24
CA VAL A 45 -7.05 -16.58 29.17
C VAL A 45 -7.21 -18.10 28.90
N SER A 46 -6.39 -18.64 27.99
CA SER A 46 -6.41 -20.07 27.65
C SER A 46 -6.00 -20.96 28.82
N ASP A 47 -5.00 -20.55 29.61
CA ASP A 47 -4.48 -21.29 30.74
C ASP A 47 -5.44 -21.25 31.95
N ILE A 48 -5.94 -20.05 32.29
CA ILE A 48 -6.82 -19.83 33.45
C ILE A 48 -8.22 -20.34 33.20
N ARG A 49 -8.73 -20.25 31.98
CA ARG A 49 -10.12 -20.55 31.59
C ARG A 49 -11.12 -19.88 32.54
N PRO A 50 -11.15 -18.53 32.56
CA PRO A 50 -12.00 -17.79 33.48
C PRO A 50 -13.48 -17.94 33.14
N ASP A 51 -14.35 -17.87 34.17
CA ASP A 51 -15.80 -17.82 33.98
C ASP A 51 -16.26 -16.44 33.46
N VAL A 52 -15.47 -15.40 33.77
CA VAL A 52 -15.69 -14.03 33.26
C VAL A 52 -14.36 -13.26 33.19
N VAL A 53 -14.19 -12.46 32.16
CA VAL A 53 -13.05 -11.54 31.99
C VAL A 53 -13.52 -10.11 32.23
N LEU A 54 -12.80 -9.38 33.10
CA LEU A 54 -13.06 -7.97 33.40
C LEU A 54 -12.04 -7.11 32.67
N LEU A 55 -12.53 -6.21 31.82
CA LEU A 55 -11.72 -5.41 30.93
C LEU A 55 -11.73 -3.94 31.34
N GLU A 56 -10.60 -3.28 31.36
CA GLU A 56 -10.50 -1.83 31.50
C GLU A 56 -11.03 -1.13 30.25
N PHE A 57 -12.36 -1.01 30.19
CA PHE A 57 -13.07 -0.30 29.16
C PHE A 57 -14.33 0.35 29.77
N PRO A 58 -14.81 1.50 29.27
CA PRO A 58 -16.00 2.15 29.83
C PRO A 58 -17.24 1.26 29.81
N SER A 59 -17.84 1.02 30.96
CA SER A 59 -18.97 0.08 31.10
C SER A 59 -20.21 0.51 30.29
N ASN A 60 -20.44 1.82 30.15
CA ASN A 60 -21.54 2.35 29.35
C ASN A 60 -21.34 2.15 27.85
N LEU A 61 -20.14 1.77 27.39
CA LEU A 61 -19.78 1.45 26.01
C LEU A 61 -19.60 -0.06 25.77
N GLU A 62 -19.83 -0.91 26.78
CA GLU A 62 -19.71 -2.37 26.66
C GLU A 62 -20.48 -2.95 25.46
N PRO A 63 -21.74 -2.56 25.16
CA PRO A 63 -22.46 -3.07 24.00
C PRO A 63 -21.79 -2.72 22.66
N LEU A 64 -21.11 -1.58 22.57
CA LEU A 64 -20.34 -1.20 21.39
C LEU A 64 -19.03 -1.99 21.30
N LEU A 65 -18.37 -2.26 22.44
CA LEU A 65 -17.19 -3.13 22.49
C LEU A 65 -17.54 -4.56 22.07
N GLN A 66 -18.67 -5.12 22.53
CA GLN A 66 -19.12 -6.44 22.10
C GLN A 66 -19.33 -6.52 20.59
N ARG A 67 -19.96 -5.51 20.00
CA ARG A 67 -20.15 -5.41 18.54
C ARG A 67 -18.81 -5.25 17.80
N ALA A 68 -17.88 -4.46 18.32
CA ALA A 68 -16.56 -4.27 17.75
C ALA A 68 -15.71 -5.55 17.82
N ALA A 69 -15.74 -6.26 18.96
CA ALA A 69 -15.07 -7.56 19.15
C ALA A 69 -15.57 -8.63 18.16
N ALA A 70 -16.89 -8.65 17.90
CA ALA A 70 -17.48 -9.54 16.89
C ALA A 70 -16.99 -9.23 15.45
N ARG A 71 -16.54 -8.02 15.19
CA ARG A 71 -16.05 -7.58 13.87
C ARG A 71 -14.58 -7.83 13.65
N LEU A 72 -13.79 -7.93 14.73
CA LEU A 72 -12.35 -8.18 14.61
C LEU A 72 -12.08 -9.45 13.77
N PRO A 73 -11.10 -9.42 12.87
CA PRO A 73 -10.04 -8.42 12.74
C PRO A 73 -10.39 -7.14 11.94
N CYS A 74 -11.62 -6.96 11.46
CA CYS A 74 -12.02 -5.69 10.84
C CYS A 74 -12.04 -4.58 11.89
N LEU A 75 -11.24 -3.52 11.67
CA LEU A 75 -11.05 -2.43 12.62
C LEU A 75 -12.30 -1.57 12.77
N SER A 76 -12.55 -1.13 13.98
CA SER A 76 -13.66 -0.23 14.30
C SER A 76 -13.21 0.84 15.28
N ALA A 77 -13.88 1.99 15.27
CA ALA A 77 -13.72 3.01 16.30
C ALA A 77 -15.05 3.16 17.08
N VAL A 78 -14.95 3.13 18.39
CA VAL A 78 -16.07 3.49 19.28
C VAL A 78 -15.96 4.99 19.55
N ALA A 79 -16.97 5.74 19.12
CA ALA A 79 -17.05 7.18 19.28
C ALA A 79 -17.92 7.54 20.49
N PHE A 80 -17.38 8.41 21.35
CA PHE A 80 -18.08 9.00 22.49
C PHE A 80 -18.12 10.52 22.34
N PRO A 81 -19.15 11.07 21.66
CA PRO A 81 -19.27 12.50 21.43
C PRO A 81 -19.67 13.26 22.73
N PRO A 82 -19.34 14.55 22.85
CA PRO A 82 -19.81 15.39 23.95
C PRO A 82 -21.34 15.54 23.90
N ARG A 83 -22.00 15.71 25.05
CA ARG A 83 -23.45 15.97 25.12
C ARG A 83 -23.81 17.31 24.51
N LYS A 84 -25.03 17.41 23.91
CA LYS A 84 -25.60 18.68 23.49
C LYS A 84 -25.69 19.63 24.70
N GLY A 85 -25.15 20.84 24.57
CA GLY A 85 -25.07 21.85 25.65
C GLY A 85 -23.80 21.84 26.50
N GLU A 86 -22.95 20.80 26.46
CA GLU A 86 -21.62 20.81 27.09
C GLU A 86 -20.57 21.49 26.20
N SER A 87 -20.84 21.58 24.91
CA SER A 87 -19.93 22.18 23.89
C SER A 87 -19.79 23.71 24.04
N GLU A 88 -20.73 24.38 24.72
CA GLU A 88 -20.83 25.85 24.74
C GLU A 88 -20.28 26.50 26.01
N ARG A 89 -19.98 25.71 27.05
CA ARG A 89 -19.43 26.26 28.29
C ARG A 89 -17.93 26.45 28.19
N LYS A 90 -17.48 27.72 28.15
CA LYS A 90 -16.10 28.19 28.23
C LYS A 90 -15.19 28.05 27.01
N GLY A 91 -15.62 28.41 25.80
CA GLY A 91 -14.65 28.65 24.70
C GLY A 91 -13.78 27.49 24.25
N MET A 92 -13.85 26.33 24.90
CA MET A 92 -13.21 25.08 24.51
C MET A 92 -14.24 24.17 23.87
N ARG A 93 -14.07 23.85 22.59
CA ARG A 93 -14.85 22.79 21.93
C ARG A 93 -14.48 21.47 22.60
N LYS A 94 -15.41 20.86 23.36
CA LYS A 94 -15.23 19.49 23.85
C LYS A 94 -15.11 18.56 22.63
N ARG A 95 -14.06 17.74 22.60
CA ARG A 95 -13.76 16.81 21.50
C ARG A 95 -14.49 15.49 21.72
N THR A 96 -14.87 14.83 20.64
CA THR A 96 -15.29 13.43 20.67
C THR A 96 -14.11 12.57 21.09
N VAL A 97 -14.35 11.62 22.01
CA VAL A 97 -13.33 10.63 22.39
C VAL A 97 -13.53 9.41 21.49
N TYR A 98 -12.45 8.93 20.91
CA TYR A 98 -12.45 7.73 20.08
C TYR A 98 -11.59 6.64 20.71
N PHE A 99 -12.11 5.41 20.71
CA PHE A 99 -11.36 4.20 21.04
C PHE A 99 -11.19 3.41 19.75
N LEU A 100 -9.96 3.24 19.33
CA LEU A 100 -9.63 2.37 18.21
C LEU A 100 -9.59 0.93 18.71
N ILE A 101 -10.46 0.08 18.17
CA ILE A 101 -10.54 -1.33 18.53
C ILE A 101 -9.72 -2.10 17.51
N GLU A 102 -8.53 -2.53 17.93
CA GLU A 102 -7.51 -3.15 17.08
C GLU A 102 -7.02 -4.49 17.69
N PRO A 103 -6.69 -5.49 16.85
CA PRO A 103 -6.37 -6.85 17.34
C PRO A 103 -5.03 -6.95 18.09
N ALA A 104 -4.09 -6.01 17.90
CA ALA A 104 -2.81 -6.02 18.60
C ALA A 104 -2.84 -5.38 20.00
N ASP A 105 -3.95 -4.75 20.40
CA ASP A 105 -4.13 -4.30 21.77
C ASP A 105 -4.59 -5.45 22.66
N PRO A 106 -3.95 -5.72 23.83
CA PRO A 106 -4.27 -6.86 24.68
C PRO A 106 -5.72 -6.91 25.18
N ILE A 107 -6.32 -5.75 25.49
CA ILE A 107 -7.73 -5.67 25.94
C ILE A 107 -8.67 -6.12 24.82
N TYR A 108 -8.45 -5.62 23.61
CA TYR A 108 -9.34 -5.93 22.48
C TYR A 108 -9.04 -7.31 21.87
N ALA A 109 -7.79 -7.77 21.89
CA ALA A 109 -7.42 -9.13 21.53
C ALA A 109 -8.17 -10.15 22.40
N VAL A 110 -8.23 -9.92 23.71
CA VAL A 110 -8.95 -10.79 24.64
C VAL A 110 -10.47 -10.67 24.47
N ALA A 111 -11.01 -9.47 24.25
CA ALA A 111 -12.43 -9.30 23.92
C ALA A 111 -12.82 -10.10 22.67
N TRP A 112 -11.96 -10.07 21.64
CA TRP A 112 -12.12 -10.86 20.42
C TRP A 112 -12.06 -12.36 20.68
N PHE A 113 -11.07 -12.83 21.44
CA PHE A 113 -10.93 -14.24 21.84
C PHE A 113 -12.15 -14.71 22.65
N CYS A 114 -12.57 -13.93 23.63
CA CYS A 114 -13.76 -14.22 24.44
C CYS A 114 -15.03 -14.34 23.60
N HIS A 115 -15.22 -13.41 22.65
CA HIS A 115 -16.36 -13.48 21.73
C HIS A 115 -16.35 -14.76 20.89
N ARG A 116 -15.20 -15.15 20.34
CA ARG A 116 -15.05 -16.38 19.52
C ARG A 116 -15.28 -17.67 20.30
N ASN A 117 -14.94 -17.66 21.60
CA ASN A 117 -14.99 -18.86 22.46
C ASN A 117 -16.18 -18.88 23.41
N GLY A 118 -17.11 -17.92 23.31
CA GLY A 118 -18.29 -17.83 24.16
C GLY A 118 -17.99 -17.54 25.63
N ILE A 119 -16.82 -16.92 25.94
CA ILE A 119 -16.43 -16.54 27.31
C ILE A 119 -17.04 -15.17 27.59
N PRO A 120 -17.82 -15.00 28.67
CA PRO A 120 -18.36 -13.71 29.05
C PRO A 120 -17.26 -12.71 29.41
N PHE A 121 -17.38 -11.45 28.96
CA PHE A 121 -16.54 -10.35 29.45
C PHE A 121 -17.39 -9.15 29.86
N ARG A 122 -16.85 -8.33 30.75
CA ARG A 122 -17.48 -7.12 31.28
C ARG A 122 -16.51 -5.96 31.22
N ALA A 123 -17.01 -4.80 30.83
CA ALA A 123 -16.30 -3.54 30.89
C ALA A 123 -16.48 -2.90 32.27
N ILE A 124 -15.38 -2.56 32.95
CA ILE A 124 -15.42 -2.16 34.37
C ILE A 124 -14.96 -0.72 34.64
N ASP A 125 -14.46 0.01 33.62
CA ASP A 125 -14.00 1.39 33.77
C ASP A 125 -15.17 2.39 33.70
N ARG A 126 -14.87 3.64 34.08
CA ARG A 126 -15.80 4.78 34.06
C ARG A 126 -15.92 5.41 32.66
N ASP A 127 -16.83 6.39 32.58
CA ASP A 127 -16.99 7.25 31.41
C ASP A 127 -15.68 7.82 30.88
N PRO A 128 -15.50 7.90 29.56
CA PRO A 128 -14.36 8.56 28.97
C PRO A 128 -14.27 10.02 29.40
N ASP A 129 -13.08 10.45 29.78
CA ASP A 129 -12.77 11.86 30.09
C ASP A 129 -12.02 12.49 28.92
N PRO A 130 -12.65 13.43 28.17
CA PRO A 130 -12.00 14.08 27.02
C PRO A 130 -10.80 14.97 27.42
N ASP A 131 -10.75 15.39 28.69
CA ASP A 131 -9.68 16.24 29.21
C ASP A 131 -8.61 15.43 29.98
N TYR A 132 -8.59 14.09 29.81
CA TYR A 132 -7.62 13.24 30.46
C TYR A 132 -6.19 13.54 29.97
N PRO A 133 -5.24 13.84 30.89
CA PRO A 133 -3.88 14.24 30.52
C PRO A 133 -3.13 13.12 29.80
N GLN A 134 -2.62 13.42 28.61
CA GLN A 134 -1.75 12.53 27.84
C GLN A 134 -0.30 12.79 28.24
N ILE A 135 0.32 11.84 28.90
CA ILE A 135 1.73 11.93 29.34
C ILE A 135 2.45 10.68 28.82
N PRO A 136 3.57 10.85 28.12
CA PRO A 136 4.37 9.69 27.71
C PRO A 136 4.95 9.01 28.96
N ASP A 137 4.69 7.72 29.11
CA ASP A 137 5.32 6.90 30.13
C ASP A 137 6.66 6.38 29.62
N LEU A 138 7.71 6.51 30.44
CA LEU A 138 9.04 5.95 30.14
C LEU A 138 9.03 4.44 30.49
N LEU A 139 8.54 3.65 29.59
CA LEU A 139 8.42 2.20 29.76
C LEU A 139 9.55 1.49 28.99
N PRO A 140 9.97 0.28 29.44
CA PRO A 140 10.88 -0.57 28.70
C PRO A 140 10.35 -0.88 27.29
N ASP A 141 11.27 -1.17 26.36
CA ASP A 141 10.89 -1.60 25.01
C ASP A 141 9.94 -2.80 25.08
N PRO A 142 8.74 -2.75 24.45
CA PRO A 142 7.79 -3.88 24.45
C PRO A 142 8.41 -5.19 23.95
N ALA A 143 9.35 -5.14 23.01
CA ALA A 143 10.06 -6.31 22.52
C ALA A 143 10.91 -6.99 23.62
N ALA A 144 11.26 -6.29 24.70
CA ALA A 144 11.95 -6.91 25.84
C ALA A 144 11.12 -7.98 26.54
N LEU A 145 9.80 -7.95 26.40
CA LEU A 145 8.89 -8.97 26.92
C LEU A 145 9.25 -10.38 26.40
N GLU A 146 9.66 -10.49 25.14
CA GLU A 146 10.03 -11.77 24.52
C GLU A 146 11.30 -12.38 25.10
N PHE A 147 12.19 -11.55 25.65
CA PHE A 147 13.48 -11.97 26.20
C PHE A 147 13.46 -12.13 27.72
N LEU A 148 12.75 -11.24 28.41
CA LEU A 148 12.69 -11.21 29.88
C LEU A 148 11.61 -12.13 30.45
N GLY A 149 10.57 -12.41 29.66
CA GLY A 149 9.33 -13.00 30.14
C GLY A 149 8.42 -11.98 30.83
N TYR A 150 7.16 -12.38 31.06
CA TYR A 150 6.11 -11.47 31.50
C TYR A 150 6.35 -10.86 32.88
N ALA A 151 6.60 -11.67 33.91
CA ALA A 151 6.70 -11.17 35.29
C ALA A 151 7.89 -10.20 35.50
N PRO A 152 9.12 -10.50 35.06
CA PRO A 152 10.23 -9.56 35.15
C PRO A 152 9.99 -8.25 34.35
N TYR A 153 9.34 -8.35 33.18
CA TYR A 153 9.02 -7.19 32.38
C TYR A 153 8.02 -6.25 33.09
N ILE A 154 6.98 -6.80 33.71
CA ILE A 154 6.00 -6.03 34.49
C ILE A 154 6.66 -5.39 35.71
N GLU A 155 7.49 -6.12 36.45
CA GLU A 155 8.20 -5.57 37.60
C GLU A 155 9.14 -4.39 37.23
N LEU A 156 9.84 -4.51 36.11
CA LEU A 156 10.69 -3.44 35.58
C LEU A 156 9.85 -2.22 35.17
N SER A 157 8.72 -2.48 34.52
CA SER A 157 7.79 -1.43 34.07
C SER A 157 7.16 -0.69 35.26
N LEU A 158 6.78 -1.39 36.32
CA LEU A 158 6.28 -0.80 37.56
C LEU A 158 7.32 0.12 38.22
N LYS A 159 8.59 -0.33 38.30
CA LYS A 159 9.69 0.51 38.81
C LYS A 159 9.89 1.78 37.98
N SER A 160 9.77 1.68 36.66
CA SER A 160 9.86 2.83 35.77
C SER A 160 8.72 3.83 35.98
N LEU A 161 7.51 3.38 36.22
CA LEU A 161 6.36 4.23 36.55
C LEU A 161 6.52 4.96 37.90
N GLU A 162 7.27 4.41 38.86
CA GLU A 162 7.49 5.01 40.16
C GLU A 162 8.54 6.13 40.13
N GLN A 163 9.43 6.16 39.16
CA GLN A 163 10.47 7.16 39.02
C GLN A 163 9.88 8.54 38.65
N LYS A 164 9.59 9.37 39.68
CA LYS A 164 8.99 10.72 39.50
C LYS A 164 10.03 11.84 39.34
N SER A 165 11.28 11.60 39.70
CA SER A 165 12.27 12.63 40.01
C SER A 165 12.88 13.38 38.82
N SER A 166 12.61 12.95 37.56
CA SER A 166 13.26 13.53 36.38
C SER A 166 12.31 14.28 35.43
N LEU A 167 11.02 14.44 35.78
CA LEU A 167 10.06 15.08 34.90
C LEU A 167 10.11 16.60 34.97
N PRO A 168 10.03 17.33 33.85
CA PRO A 168 9.83 18.77 33.82
C PRO A 168 8.60 19.21 34.63
N PRO A 169 8.58 20.41 35.26
CA PRO A 169 7.48 20.87 36.12
C PRO A 169 6.09 20.82 35.48
N LEU A 170 5.99 21.09 34.17
CA LEU A 170 4.74 21.05 33.42
C LEU A 170 4.19 19.60 33.32
N LEU A 171 5.06 18.63 33.02
CA LEU A 171 4.69 17.21 32.95
C LEU A 171 4.38 16.65 34.33
N LEU A 172 5.07 17.12 35.37
CA LEU A 172 4.78 16.75 36.76
C LEU A 172 3.38 17.18 37.19
N LYS A 173 2.96 18.41 36.85
CA LYS A 173 1.60 18.91 37.13
C LYS A 173 0.56 18.05 36.37
N ALA A 174 0.77 17.79 35.08
CA ALA A 174 -0.14 16.97 34.28
C ALA A 174 -0.23 15.55 34.86
N ARG A 175 0.87 14.99 35.36
CA ARG A 175 0.88 13.67 36.02
C ARG A 175 0.06 13.67 37.31
N MET A 176 0.19 14.68 38.16
CA MET A 176 -0.62 14.81 39.36
C MET A 176 -2.12 14.94 39.06
N ASP A 177 -2.48 15.66 37.99
CA ASP A 177 -3.87 15.77 37.55
C ASP A 177 -4.38 14.44 37.00
N ARG A 178 -3.55 13.64 36.30
CA ARG A 178 -3.86 12.27 35.87
C ARG A 178 -4.11 11.37 37.09
N GLU A 179 -3.21 11.33 38.04
CA GLU A 179 -3.32 10.51 39.26
C GLU A 179 -4.63 10.80 40.02
N LYS A 180 -5.05 12.06 40.16
CA LYS A 180 -6.32 12.42 40.80
C LYS A 180 -7.54 11.85 40.08
N ARG A 181 -7.50 11.81 38.73
CA ARG A 181 -8.58 11.25 37.91
C ARG A 181 -8.59 9.73 37.98
N ASP A 182 -7.42 9.12 38.05
CA ASP A 182 -7.25 7.67 38.18
C ASP A 182 -7.80 7.13 39.48
N LEU A 183 -7.67 7.84 40.61
CA LEU A 183 -8.28 7.43 41.86
C LEU A 183 -9.79 7.12 41.73
N GLN A 184 -10.54 7.93 41.00
CA GLN A 184 -11.98 7.71 40.82
C GLN A 184 -12.26 6.52 39.88
N ARG A 185 -11.41 6.30 38.88
CA ARG A 185 -11.51 5.17 37.96
C ARG A 185 -11.22 3.88 38.71
N GLU A 186 -10.13 3.83 39.45
CA GLU A 186 -9.65 2.69 40.24
C GLU A 186 -10.65 2.27 41.32
N MET A 187 -11.22 3.23 42.04
CA MET A 187 -12.29 2.97 43.01
C MET A 187 -13.53 2.34 42.32
N THR A 188 -13.91 2.87 41.15
CA THR A 188 -15.07 2.35 40.42
C THR A 188 -14.80 0.95 39.87
N MET A 189 -13.62 0.71 39.32
CA MET A 189 -13.18 -0.61 38.85
C MET A 189 -13.17 -1.61 39.99
N ALA A 190 -12.56 -1.26 41.12
CA ALA A 190 -12.52 -2.12 42.30
C ALA A 190 -13.92 -2.48 42.82
N TRP A 191 -14.86 -1.53 42.87
CA TRP A 191 -16.25 -1.79 43.25
C TRP A 191 -16.92 -2.80 42.30
N ARG A 192 -16.76 -2.68 40.98
CA ARG A 192 -17.31 -3.61 40.00
C ARG A 192 -16.66 -5.00 40.07
N ILE A 193 -15.36 -5.07 40.33
CA ILE A 193 -14.64 -6.31 40.57
C ILE A 193 -15.23 -7.04 41.78
N GLN A 194 -15.48 -6.32 42.90
CA GLN A 194 -16.09 -6.95 44.11
C GLN A 194 -17.48 -7.55 43.83
N GLN A 195 -18.29 -6.90 42.96
CA GLN A 195 -19.58 -7.47 42.58
C GLN A 195 -19.45 -8.82 41.85
N GLU A 196 -18.50 -8.94 40.92
CA GLU A 196 -18.30 -10.19 40.18
C GLU A 196 -17.67 -11.30 41.04
N ILE A 197 -16.76 -10.98 41.96
CA ILE A 197 -16.14 -11.94 42.87
C ILE A 197 -17.18 -12.50 43.84
N SER A 198 -18.12 -11.70 44.35
CA SER A 198 -19.16 -12.13 45.29
C SER A 198 -20.04 -13.25 44.74
N HIS A 199 -20.05 -13.50 43.43
CA HIS A 199 -20.78 -14.59 42.79
C HIS A 199 -20.01 -15.93 42.72
N GLY A 200 -18.81 -16.03 43.32
CA GLY A 200 -18.02 -17.29 43.33
C GLY A 200 -17.42 -17.66 41.99
N LYS A 201 -17.38 -16.75 41.02
CA LYS A 201 -16.82 -16.97 39.69
C LYS A 201 -15.29 -16.87 39.69
N ARG A 202 -14.65 -17.66 38.83
CA ARG A 202 -13.23 -17.48 38.48
C ARG A 202 -13.06 -16.27 37.57
N VAL A 203 -12.58 -15.18 38.13
CA VAL A 203 -12.46 -13.89 37.48
C VAL A 203 -11.04 -13.68 36.97
N LEU A 204 -10.86 -13.22 35.74
CA LEU A 204 -9.61 -12.66 35.24
C LEU A 204 -9.79 -11.16 35.03
N LEU A 205 -9.05 -10.35 35.78
CA LEU A 205 -8.96 -8.91 35.60
C LEU A 205 -7.86 -8.56 34.60
N MET A 206 -8.18 -7.75 33.62
CA MET A 206 -7.23 -7.12 32.72
C MET A 206 -7.32 -5.60 32.87
N CYS A 207 -6.24 -4.98 33.31
CA CYS A 207 -6.17 -3.53 33.46
C CYS A 207 -4.79 -2.99 33.02
N GLY A 208 -4.75 -1.73 32.64
CA GLY A 208 -3.50 -1.04 32.39
C GLY A 208 -2.60 -1.05 33.62
N LEU A 209 -1.31 -1.24 33.39
CA LEU A 209 -0.29 -1.35 34.44
C LEU A 209 -0.34 -0.23 35.50
N ALA A 210 -0.68 0.99 35.06
CA ALA A 210 -0.75 2.17 35.93
C ALA A 210 -1.84 2.04 37.02
N HIS A 211 -2.89 1.26 36.78
CA HIS A 211 -4.04 1.12 37.69
C HIS A 211 -3.90 -0.04 38.69
N LEU A 212 -2.91 -0.93 38.50
CA LEU A 212 -2.76 -2.14 39.30
C LEU A 212 -2.72 -1.87 40.81
N LYS A 213 -1.89 -0.90 41.24
CA LYS A 213 -1.71 -0.57 42.67
C LYS A 213 -2.95 0.06 43.27
N GLY A 214 -3.60 0.98 42.57
CA GLY A 214 -4.79 1.67 43.07
C GLY A 214 -5.96 0.70 43.19
N ILE A 215 -6.17 -0.19 42.21
CA ILE A 215 -7.21 -1.24 42.28
C ILE A 215 -6.93 -2.17 43.47
N ALA A 216 -5.68 -2.65 43.65
CA ALA A 216 -5.30 -3.51 44.77
C ALA A 216 -5.58 -2.86 46.13
N GLN A 217 -5.25 -1.55 46.26
CA GLN A 217 -5.52 -0.80 47.47
C GLN A 217 -7.02 -0.71 47.79
N TYR A 218 -7.86 -0.40 46.82
CA TYR A 218 -9.32 -0.32 47.03
C TYR A 218 -9.95 -1.70 47.25
N LEU A 219 -9.41 -2.78 46.71
CA LEU A 219 -9.91 -4.12 46.96
C LEU A 219 -9.57 -4.64 48.36
N SER A 220 -8.49 -4.14 49.01
CA SER A 220 -8.13 -4.48 50.38
C SER A 220 -9.02 -3.83 51.43
N THR A 221 -9.80 -2.80 51.08
CA THR A 221 -10.72 -2.09 51.97
C THR A 221 -12.15 -2.17 51.44
N PRO A 222 -13.16 -2.48 52.30
CA PRO A 222 -14.55 -2.50 51.87
C PRO A 222 -14.98 -1.16 51.30
N ILE A 223 -15.44 -1.11 50.07
CA ILE A 223 -15.99 0.10 49.43
C ILE A 223 -17.45 0.23 49.86
N LEU A 224 -17.68 1.11 50.83
CA LEU A 224 -19.00 1.35 51.42
C LEU A 224 -19.86 2.33 50.60
N ALA A 225 -19.25 3.11 49.73
CA ALA A 225 -19.94 4.11 48.91
C ALA A 225 -20.12 3.62 47.49
N TYR A 226 -21.33 3.74 46.96
CA TYR A 226 -21.61 3.50 45.55
C TYR A 226 -20.88 4.56 44.68
N PRO A 227 -20.08 4.16 43.70
CA PRO A 227 -19.45 5.12 42.82
C PRO A 227 -20.53 5.86 42.02
N LEU A 228 -20.20 7.10 41.61
CA LEU A 228 -21.11 7.89 40.80
C LEU A 228 -21.51 7.09 39.55
N PRO A 229 -22.85 7.07 39.20
CA PRO A 229 -23.31 6.31 38.06
C PRO A 229 -22.73 6.82 36.76
N ASP A 230 -22.46 5.89 35.84
CA ASP A 230 -21.99 6.24 34.51
C ASP A 230 -22.99 7.10 33.76
N ARG A 231 -22.49 8.00 32.97
CA ARG A 231 -23.32 8.85 32.13
C ARG A 231 -23.80 8.09 30.91
N LYS A 232 -25.08 7.87 30.78
CA LYS A 232 -25.67 7.35 29.54
C LYS A 232 -25.49 8.39 28.43
N ASN A 233 -24.77 8.04 27.36
CA ASN A 233 -24.64 8.87 26.18
C ASN A 233 -25.26 8.14 24.96
N PRO A 234 -26.51 8.38 24.64
CA PRO A 234 -27.19 7.71 23.53
C PRO A 234 -26.64 8.08 22.15
N GLN A 235 -25.74 9.07 22.05
CA GLN A 235 -25.10 9.47 20.82
C GLN A 235 -23.79 8.71 20.54
N SER A 236 -23.37 7.80 21.44
CA SER A 236 -22.21 6.94 21.20
C SER A 236 -22.51 5.94 20.08
N TYR A 237 -21.56 5.76 19.18
CA TYR A 237 -21.74 4.89 18.02
C TYR A 237 -20.45 4.16 17.66
N LEU A 238 -20.59 3.08 16.89
CA LEU A 238 -19.51 2.34 16.28
C LEU A 238 -19.36 2.80 14.83
N ALA A 239 -18.14 3.05 14.39
CA ALA A 239 -17.80 3.44 13.03
C ALA A 239 -16.65 2.59 12.49
N GLN A 240 -16.60 2.43 11.17
CA GLN A 240 -15.43 1.88 10.50
C GLN A 240 -14.45 3.00 10.18
N LEU A 241 -13.18 2.63 10.01
CA LEU A 241 -12.10 3.56 9.69
C LEU A 241 -11.86 3.59 8.20
N HIS A 242 -11.67 4.80 7.66
CA HIS A 242 -11.22 4.96 6.29
C HIS A 242 -9.81 4.36 6.11
N PRO A 243 -9.54 3.53 5.09
CA PRO A 243 -8.25 2.87 4.92
C PRO A 243 -7.04 3.82 4.92
N ASP A 244 -7.19 5.01 4.35
CA ASP A 244 -6.10 6.01 4.26
C ASP A 244 -5.67 6.58 5.62
N CYS A 245 -6.50 6.48 6.66
CA CYS A 245 -6.12 6.98 7.99
C CYS A 245 -5.40 5.91 8.84
N LEU A 246 -5.48 4.63 8.49
CA LEU A 246 -4.93 3.54 9.29
C LEU A 246 -3.44 3.69 9.61
N PRO A 247 -2.54 4.04 8.66
CA PRO A 247 -1.12 4.20 8.95
C PRO A 247 -0.84 5.31 9.97
N GLU A 248 -1.78 6.22 10.18
CA GLU A 248 -1.63 7.36 11.08
C GLU A 248 -2.19 7.09 12.46
N VAL A 249 -3.23 6.25 12.57
CA VAL A 249 -3.98 6.07 13.82
C VAL A 249 -3.71 4.76 14.53
N MET A 250 -3.33 3.69 13.83
CA MET A 250 -3.07 2.38 14.43
C MET A 250 -1.89 2.40 15.40
N SER A 251 -1.98 1.62 16.46
CA SER A 251 -0.91 1.48 17.45
C SER A 251 0.27 0.67 16.92
N GLU A 252 0.03 -0.23 15.97
CA GLU A 252 1.06 -1.02 15.29
C GLU A 252 1.15 -0.64 13.80
N ILE A 253 2.18 -1.13 13.10
CA ILE A 253 2.29 -1.02 11.65
C ILE A 253 1.12 -1.80 11.01
N PRO A 254 0.28 -1.20 10.15
CA PRO A 254 -0.93 -1.85 9.64
C PRO A 254 -0.71 -3.25 9.08
N ALA A 255 0.32 -3.43 8.25
CA ALA A 255 0.63 -4.75 7.68
C ALA A 255 1.08 -5.76 8.75
N ILE A 256 1.86 -5.33 9.75
CA ILE A 256 2.31 -6.20 10.85
C ILE A 256 1.12 -6.60 11.71
N GLU A 257 0.24 -5.67 12.01
CA GLU A 257 -0.99 -5.99 12.75
C GLU A 257 -1.90 -6.93 11.97
N GLY A 258 -1.97 -6.78 10.64
CA GLY A 258 -2.66 -7.72 9.77
C GLY A 258 -2.04 -9.13 9.82
N LEU A 259 -0.71 -9.24 9.79
CA LEU A 259 -0.01 -10.51 9.95
C LEU A 259 -0.24 -11.13 11.34
N TRP A 260 -0.23 -10.31 12.38
CA TRP A 260 -0.60 -10.74 13.74
C TRP A 260 -2.04 -11.27 13.80
N ALA A 261 -3.00 -10.51 13.29
CA ALA A 261 -4.40 -10.94 13.26
C ALA A 261 -4.57 -12.26 12.49
N GLN A 262 -3.86 -12.44 11.37
CA GLN A 262 -3.85 -13.70 10.63
C GLN A 262 -3.27 -14.85 11.48
N SER A 263 -2.18 -14.60 12.21
CA SER A 263 -1.58 -15.63 13.08
C SER A 263 -2.55 -16.09 14.18
N VAL A 264 -3.33 -15.16 14.75
CA VAL A 264 -4.39 -15.47 15.73
C VAL A 264 -5.52 -16.29 15.11
N LEU A 265 -5.92 -15.97 13.86
CA LEU A 265 -6.92 -16.78 13.14
C LEU A 265 -6.43 -18.20 12.86
N ASP A 266 -5.14 -18.35 12.57
CA ASP A 266 -4.49 -19.63 12.25
C ASP A 266 -4.08 -20.44 13.51
N GLY A 267 -4.23 -19.88 14.72
CA GLY A 267 -3.76 -20.48 15.97
C GLY A 267 -2.24 -20.57 16.09
N LYS A 268 -1.51 -19.64 15.48
CA LYS A 268 -0.03 -19.58 15.43
C LYS A 268 0.56 -18.41 16.22
N GLU A 269 -0.27 -17.63 16.91
CA GLU A 269 0.15 -16.42 17.63
C GLU A 269 1.24 -16.68 18.68
N ALA A 270 1.27 -17.87 19.28
CA ALA A 270 2.28 -18.23 20.26
C ALA A 270 3.67 -18.47 19.65
N SER A 271 3.76 -18.81 18.36
CA SER A 271 5.00 -19.21 17.68
C SER A 271 5.68 -18.11 16.86
N LEU A 272 5.00 -17.00 16.58
CA LEU A 272 5.51 -15.92 15.74
C LEU A 272 5.83 -14.68 16.58
N THR A 273 7.03 -14.15 16.37
CA THR A 273 7.53 -12.93 17.03
C THR A 273 7.34 -11.70 16.17
N ARG A 274 7.58 -10.50 16.72
CA ARG A 274 7.62 -9.25 15.97
C ARG A 274 8.64 -9.29 14.83
N LEU A 275 9.81 -9.92 15.06
CA LEU A 275 10.83 -10.07 14.03
C LEU A 275 10.36 -10.95 12.86
N ASP A 276 9.58 -12.02 13.15
CA ASP A 276 9.01 -12.86 12.10
C ASP A 276 8.00 -12.09 11.25
N HIS A 277 7.16 -11.26 11.88
CA HIS A 277 6.24 -10.39 11.16
C HIS A 277 6.95 -9.29 10.36
N GLN A 278 8.04 -8.69 10.90
CA GLN A 278 8.86 -7.76 10.14
C GLN A 278 9.56 -8.45 8.95
N ALA A 279 10.09 -9.65 9.14
CA ALA A 279 10.68 -10.44 8.05
C ALA A 279 9.64 -10.76 6.96
N SER A 280 8.42 -11.13 7.35
CA SER A 280 7.32 -11.36 6.41
C SER A 280 6.94 -10.09 5.64
N LEU A 281 6.89 -8.94 6.30
CA LEU A 281 6.66 -7.64 5.65
C LEU A 281 7.78 -7.30 4.64
N MET A 282 9.04 -7.54 4.99
CA MET A 282 10.19 -7.35 4.11
C MET A 282 10.09 -8.24 2.87
N ASP A 283 9.69 -9.51 3.02
CA ASP A 283 9.48 -10.44 1.91
C ASP A 283 8.32 -10.00 0.99
N MET A 284 7.20 -9.54 1.56
CA MET A 284 6.09 -8.96 0.80
C MET A 284 6.53 -7.73 -0.01
N ALA A 285 7.33 -6.85 0.60
CA ALA A 285 7.88 -5.68 -0.07
C ALA A 285 8.86 -6.07 -1.18
N ALA A 286 9.72 -7.07 -0.96
CA ALA A 286 10.68 -7.57 -1.96
C ALA A 286 9.95 -8.18 -3.16
N LYS A 287 8.92 -8.98 -2.94
CA LYS A 287 8.07 -9.54 -4.02
C LYS A 287 7.38 -8.43 -4.82
N THR A 288 6.85 -7.41 -4.15
CA THR A 288 6.22 -6.26 -4.80
C THR A 288 7.26 -5.44 -5.58
N TYR A 289 8.43 -5.23 -5.01
CA TYR A 289 9.54 -4.54 -5.65
C TYR A 289 9.98 -5.24 -6.94
N GLN A 290 10.17 -6.57 -6.89
CA GLN A 290 10.46 -7.37 -8.06
C GLN A 290 9.36 -7.27 -9.13
N LYS A 291 8.08 -7.36 -8.72
CA LYS A 291 6.95 -7.31 -9.65
C LYS A 291 6.78 -5.96 -10.34
N VAL A 292 7.02 -4.86 -9.61
CA VAL A 292 6.76 -3.49 -10.10
C VAL A 292 7.98 -2.89 -10.79
N TRP A 293 9.19 -3.16 -10.26
CA TRP A 293 10.43 -2.53 -10.70
C TRP A 293 11.34 -3.48 -11.49
N HIS A 294 11.00 -4.78 -11.53
CA HIS A 294 11.82 -5.85 -12.13
C HIS A 294 13.25 -5.93 -11.58
N GLU A 295 13.45 -5.44 -10.36
CA GLU A 295 14.69 -5.49 -9.62
C GLU A 295 14.58 -6.46 -8.44
N THR A 296 15.64 -7.18 -8.15
CA THR A 296 15.71 -8.12 -7.02
C THR A 296 16.76 -7.66 -6.02
N LEU A 297 16.50 -7.90 -4.75
CA LEU A 297 17.50 -7.68 -3.70
C LEU A 297 18.50 -8.82 -3.70
N SER A 298 19.79 -8.49 -3.70
CA SER A 298 20.84 -9.51 -3.55
C SER A 298 20.92 -10.00 -2.10
N PRO A 299 21.32 -11.26 -1.86
CA PRO A 299 21.55 -11.77 -0.49
C PRO A 299 22.53 -10.90 0.32
N HIS A 300 23.52 -10.33 -0.33
CA HIS A 300 24.50 -9.43 0.30
C HIS A 300 23.84 -8.12 0.79
N GLN A 301 22.96 -7.52 -0.01
CA GLN A 301 22.21 -6.34 0.41
C GLN A 301 21.32 -6.64 1.64
N ILE A 302 20.68 -7.80 1.66
CA ILE A 302 19.85 -8.24 2.80
C ILE A 302 20.71 -8.41 4.05
N GLN A 303 21.91 -9.00 3.95
CA GLN A 303 22.84 -9.12 5.07
C GLN A 303 23.29 -7.77 5.61
N ILE A 304 23.65 -6.83 4.73
CA ILE A 304 24.00 -5.45 5.11
C ILE A 304 22.82 -4.78 5.83
N PHE A 305 21.61 -4.91 5.28
CA PHE A 305 20.41 -4.38 5.87
C PHE A 305 20.17 -4.94 7.29
N ASN A 306 20.22 -6.25 7.47
CA ASN A 306 20.01 -6.88 8.77
C ASN A 306 21.04 -6.41 9.81
N ARG A 307 22.31 -6.31 9.42
CA ARG A 307 23.38 -5.81 10.29
C ARG A 307 23.19 -4.33 10.65
N TYR A 308 22.82 -3.52 9.66
CA TYR A 308 22.55 -2.10 9.87
C TYR A 308 21.32 -1.94 10.78
N ALA A 309 20.23 -2.65 10.53
CA ALA A 309 19.01 -2.60 11.31
C ALA A 309 19.26 -2.95 12.79
N TYR A 310 20.02 -4.01 13.04
CA TYR A 310 20.41 -4.42 14.39
C TYR A 310 21.23 -3.34 15.12
N ASN A 311 22.26 -2.80 14.46
CA ASN A 311 23.10 -1.75 15.06
C ASN A 311 22.32 -0.46 15.30
N TYR A 312 21.46 -0.09 14.35
CA TYR A 312 20.64 1.12 14.44
C TYR A 312 19.59 1.03 15.55
N ALA A 313 18.97 -0.13 15.74
CA ALA A 313 18.08 -0.36 16.88
C ALA A 313 18.82 -0.17 18.21
N ARG A 314 20.01 -0.75 18.36
CA ARG A 314 20.84 -0.60 19.58
C ARG A 314 21.25 0.83 19.85
N GLU A 315 21.62 1.59 18.82
CA GLU A 315 21.95 3.02 18.96
C GLU A 315 20.76 3.84 19.47
N GLN A 316 19.54 3.46 19.09
CA GLN A 316 18.30 4.06 19.58
C GLN A 316 17.85 3.53 20.95
N GLY A 317 18.60 2.64 21.59
CA GLY A 317 18.20 2.00 22.84
C GLY A 317 17.02 1.04 22.70
N ARG A 318 16.82 0.45 21.52
CA ARG A 318 15.73 -0.48 21.21
C ARG A 318 16.28 -1.85 20.84
N LEU A 319 15.46 -2.86 21.05
CA LEU A 319 15.77 -4.23 20.63
C LEU A 319 15.40 -4.46 19.17
N ILE A 320 14.30 -3.89 18.72
CA ILE A 320 13.75 -4.03 17.38
C ILE A 320 13.43 -2.63 16.84
N LEU A 321 13.69 -2.41 15.54
CA LEU A 321 13.38 -1.15 14.89
C LEU A 321 11.85 -0.90 14.86
N ASP A 322 11.48 0.34 15.15
CA ASP A 322 10.14 0.83 14.85
C ASP A 322 9.94 1.07 13.35
N HIS A 323 8.75 1.48 12.95
CA HIS A 323 8.41 1.74 11.55
C HIS A 323 9.36 2.74 10.87
N TYR A 324 9.65 3.84 11.56
CA TYR A 324 10.56 4.86 11.03
C TYR A 324 11.98 4.32 10.85
N GLY A 325 12.51 3.67 11.87
CA GLY A 325 13.84 3.07 11.85
C GLY A 325 13.98 2.01 10.75
N LEU A 326 12.94 1.18 10.56
CA LEU A 326 12.90 0.16 9.51
C LEU A 326 12.99 0.79 8.10
N LEU A 327 12.27 1.88 7.86
CA LEU A 327 12.31 2.59 6.59
C LEU A 327 13.61 3.34 6.35
N VAL A 328 14.21 3.92 7.41
CA VAL A 328 15.53 4.55 7.32
C VAL A 328 16.59 3.51 7.00
N ALA A 329 16.58 2.35 7.65
CA ALA A 329 17.49 1.25 7.37
C ALA A 329 17.33 0.75 5.92
N ALA A 330 16.09 0.56 5.47
CA ALA A 330 15.80 0.16 4.10
C ALA A 330 16.30 1.21 3.08
N ARG A 331 16.09 2.50 3.34
CA ARG A 331 16.56 3.58 2.47
C ARG A 331 18.08 3.60 2.34
N ASN A 332 18.78 3.43 3.46
CA ASN A 332 20.26 3.50 3.49
C ASN A 332 20.92 2.27 2.87
N CYS A 333 20.35 1.08 3.02
CA CYS A 333 20.96 -0.17 2.58
C CYS A 333 20.41 -0.70 1.26
N LEU A 334 19.11 -0.49 0.99
CA LEU A 334 18.39 -1.09 -0.13
C LEU A 334 17.90 -0.06 -1.16
N GLY A 335 18.04 1.22 -0.84
CA GLY A 335 17.73 2.33 -1.72
C GLY A 335 16.34 2.96 -1.48
N GLU A 336 16.19 4.17 -2.03
CA GLU A 336 15.00 5.01 -1.81
C GLU A 336 13.73 4.37 -2.39
N THR A 337 13.84 3.73 -3.54
CA THR A 337 12.70 3.08 -4.22
C THR A 337 12.18 1.90 -3.42
N PHE A 338 13.07 1.03 -2.92
CA PHE A 338 12.66 -0.09 -2.08
C PHE A 338 12.04 0.38 -0.77
N SER A 339 12.64 1.38 -0.11
CA SER A 339 12.08 1.97 1.11
C SER A 339 10.68 2.52 0.90
N PHE A 340 10.41 3.13 -0.27
CA PHE A 340 9.07 3.62 -0.61
C PHE A 340 8.08 2.47 -0.85
N VAL A 341 8.48 1.40 -1.52
CA VAL A 341 7.66 0.19 -1.68
C VAL A 341 7.36 -0.45 -0.32
N LEU A 342 8.36 -0.53 0.55
CA LEU A 342 8.19 -1.02 1.92
C LEU A 342 7.16 -0.19 2.70
N TYR A 343 7.24 1.14 2.61
CA TYR A 343 6.24 2.03 3.20
C TYR A 343 4.83 1.77 2.66
N GLN A 344 4.69 1.64 1.35
CA GLN A 344 3.39 1.35 0.73
C GLN A 344 2.82 0.02 1.23
N GLN A 345 3.63 -1.04 1.29
CA GLN A 345 3.21 -2.35 1.79
C GLN A 345 2.90 -2.32 3.28
N SER A 346 3.71 -1.63 4.08
CA SER A 346 3.50 -1.50 5.52
C SER A 346 2.22 -0.75 5.88
N SER A 347 1.74 0.12 4.99
CA SER A 347 0.54 0.94 5.19
C SER A 347 -0.78 0.22 4.89
N ILE A 348 -0.73 -1.01 4.37
CA ILE A 348 -1.92 -1.78 4.00
C ILE A 348 -2.36 -2.66 5.17
N TYR A 349 -3.60 -2.49 5.61
CA TYR A 349 -4.25 -3.41 6.53
C TYR A 349 -5.23 -4.32 5.76
N PRO A 350 -5.03 -5.65 5.74
CA PRO A 350 -5.72 -6.52 4.78
C PRO A 350 -7.16 -6.85 5.16
N PHE A 351 -7.58 -6.63 6.41
CA PHE A 351 -8.90 -7.04 6.91
C PHE A 351 -9.95 -5.93 6.91
N GLN A 352 -9.60 -4.72 6.48
CA GLN A 352 -10.57 -3.65 6.42
C GLN A 352 -11.56 -3.89 5.28
N ARG A 353 -12.86 -3.81 5.57
CA ARG A 353 -13.95 -4.06 4.63
C ARG A 353 -14.95 -2.93 4.67
N GLU A 354 -15.56 -2.63 3.53
CA GLU A 354 -16.71 -1.78 3.42
C GLU A 354 -17.97 -2.62 3.73
N ASP A 355 -18.69 -2.31 4.80
CA ASP A 355 -19.86 -3.07 5.25
C ASP A 355 -21.08 -2.19 5.54
N GLY A 356 -21.11 -0.97 4.98
CA GLY A 356 -22.24 -0.04 5.13
C GLY A 356 -22.34 0.64 6.49
N MET A 357 -21.36 0.46 7.38
CA MET A 357 -21.27 1.23 8.62
C MET A 357 -20.84 2.68 8.37
N PRO A 358 -21.17 3.62 9.28
CA PRO A 358 -20.62 4.97 9.22
C PRO A 358 -19.09 4.94 9.14
N GLU A 359 -18.53 5.57 8.10
CA GLU A 359 -17.09 5.66 7.92
C GLU A 359 -16.56 6.96 8.49
N ILE A 360 -15.44 6.89 9.19
CA ILE A 360 -14.79 8.06 9.77
C ILE A 360 -13.31 8.12 9.35
N TYR A 361 -12.83 9.33 9.14
CA TYR A 361 -11.42 9.62 8.92
C TYR A 361 -10.86 10.24 10.20
N LEU A 362 -9.98 9.52 10.90
CA LEU A 362 -9.34 9.97 12.12
C LEU A 362 -7.89 10.40 11.84
N ARG A 363 -7.44 11.37 12.62
CA ARG A 363 -6.02 11.76 12.72
C ARG A 363 -5.47 11.32 14.06
N ALA A 364 -4.15 11.23 14.18
CA ALA A 364 -3.49 10.89 15.45
C ALA A 364 -3.93 11.79 16.62
N GLU A 365 -4.28 13.05 16.33
CA GLU A 365 -4.74 14.05 17.31
C GLU A 365 -6.15 13.77 17.86
N ASP A 366 -6.95 12.95 17.16
CA ASP A 366 -8.33 12.62 17.52
C ASP A 366 -8.38 11.46 18.52
N LEU A 367 -7.30 10.68 18.64
CA LEU A 367 -7.26 9.51 19.51
C LEU A 367 -6.98 9.90 20.97
N ARG A 368 -7.67 9.23 21.90
CA ARG A 368 -7.46 9.41 23.34
C ARG A 368 -6.09 8.91 23.80
N LEU A 369 -5.65 7.78 23.27
CA LEU A 369 -4.33 7.23 23.52
C LEU A 369 -3.42 7.68 22.39
N GLY A 370 -2.80 8.84 22.56
CA GLY A 370 -1.78 9.31 21.63
C GLY A 370 -0.62 8.32 21.57
N SER A 371 -0.37 7.72 20.42
CA SER A 371 0.83 6.92 20.26
C SER A 371 2.05 7.87 20.31
N THR A 372 3.07 7.48 21.07
CA THR A 372 4.38 8.17 21.09
C THR A 372 5.16 7.96 19.78
N ARG A 373 4.56 7.29 18.82
CA ARG A 373 5.19 6.95 17.54
C ARG A 373 5.32 8.18 16.65
N VAL A 374 6.45 8.27 16.00
CA VAL A 374 6.72 9.30 15.00
C VAL A 374 5.82 9.04 13.80
N LYS A 375 4.88 9.94 13.55
CA LYS A 375 4.04 9.92 12.36
C LYS A 375 4.78 10.61 11.22
N PHE A 376 4.91 9.93 10.08
CA PHE A 376 5.62 10.45 8.93
C PHE A 376 5.00 9.92 7.64
N ARG A 377 5.19 10.70 6.57
CA ARG A 377 4.88 10.29 5.21
C ARG A 377 6.15 10.44 4.39
N PRO A 378 6.76 9.36 3.91
CA PRO A 378 7.96 9.47 3.09
C PRO A 378 7.63 10.18 1.78
N ARG A 379 8.56 10.99 1.30
CA ARG A 379 8.44 11.60 -0.02
C ARG A 379 8.59 10.49 -1.07
N PRO A 380 7.72 10.47 -2.11
CA PRO A 380 7.90 9.51 -3.18
C PRO A 380 9.26 9.72 -3.86
N PRO A 381 9.91 8.66 -4.36
CA PRO A 381 11.13 8.77 -5.14
C PRO A 381 10.97 9.77 -6.27
N LYS A 382 12.07 10.43 -6.69
CA LYS A 382 12.05 11.47 -7.73
C LYS A 382 11.29 11.03 -8.99
N LYS A 383 11.57 9.81 -9.47
CA LYS A 383 10.88 9.22 -10.63
C LYS A 383 9.38 9.00 -10.40
N GLU A 384 8.98 8.62 -9.19
CA GLU A 384 7.57 8.44 -8.82
C GLU A 384 6.82 9.77 -8.76
N LYS A 385 7.45 10.79 -8.17
CA LYS A 385 6.91 12.15 -8.14
C LYS A 385 6.72 12.69 -9.56
N GLN A 386 7.72 12.53 -10.44
CA GLN A 386 7.65 12.96 -11.84
C GLN A 386 6.51 12.28 -12.59
N ALA A 387 6.32 10.95 -12.39
CA ALA A 387 5.20 10.22 -12.99
C ALA A 387 3.83 10.75 -12.52
N ARG A 388 3.67 11.01 -11.22
CA ARG A 388 2.43 11.59 -10.66
C ARG A 388 2.17 13.00 -11.18
N ASP A 389 3.21 13.83 -11.27
CA ASP A 389 3.09 15.19 -11.79
C ASP A 389 2.77 15.18 -13.29
N PHE A 390 3.32 14.23 -14.06
CA PHE A 390 2.96 13.98 -15.45
C PHE A 390 1.46 13.65 -15.59
N VAL A 391 0.96 12.66 -14.85
CA VAL A 391 -0.45 12.28 -14.87
C VAL A 391 -1.34 13.49 -14.53
N LYS A 392 -1.01 14.24 -13.46
CA LYS A 392 -1.78 15.43 -13.06
C LYS A 392 -1.80 16.50 -14.15
N ARG A 393 -0.67 16.73 -14.84
CA ARG A 393 -0.60 17.70 -15.95
C ARG A 393 -1.46 17.25 -17.12
N LYS A 394 -1.31 15.99 -17.57
CA LYS A 394 -2.08 15.45 -18.70
C LYS A 394 -3.59 15.40 -18.44
N LEU A 395 -4.02 15.15 -17.20
CA LEU A 395 -5.45 15.24 -16.83
C LEU A 395 -5.99 16.67 -16.82
N ARG A 396 -5.12 17.69 -16.59
CA ARG A 396 -5.48 19.11 -16.66
C ARG A 396 -5.41 19.68 -18.08
N ASP A 397 -4.45 19.22 -18.87
CA ASP A 397 -4.19 19.70 -20.23
C ASP A 397 -5.11 19.04 -21.27
N LEU A 398 -6.42 19.05 -21.02
CA LEU A 398 -7.42 18.71 -22.03
C LEU A 398 -7.57 19.80 -23.11
N ARG A 399 -6.68 20.82 -23.15
CA ARG A 399 -6.71 21.90 -24.13
C ARG A 399 -5.67 21.68 -25.22
N PRO A 400 -6.07 21.63 -26.50
CA PRO A 400 -5.20 21.32 -27.64
C PRO A 400 -4.21 22.39 -28.07
N ASP A 401 -4.13 23.56 -27.43
CA ASP A 401 -3.62 24.78 -28.05
C ASP A 401 -2.18 25.20 -27.71
N ARG A 402 -1.35 24.30 -27.11
CA ARG A 402 0.06 24.65 -26.82
C ARG A 402 1.04 23.76 -27.59
N TRP A 403 1.16 24.03 -28.90
CA TRP A 403 2.13 23.34 -29.73
C TRP A 403 3.13 24.36 -30.31
N HIS A 404 4.39 24.22 -29.96
CA HIS A 404 5.48 24.96 -30.57
C HIS A 404 6.22 24.05 -31.54
N ASN A 405 6.08 24.34 -32.84
CA ASN A 405 6.84 23.73 -33.91
C ASN A 405 8.31 24.14 -33.78
N GLN A 406 9.20 23.22 -33.39
CA GLN A 406 10.63 23.36 -33.63
C GLN A 406 11.06 22.20 -34.53
N VAL A 407 11.33 22.50 -35.77
CA VAL A 407 11.89 21.57 -36.75
C VAL A 407 13.41 21.60 -36.64
N PRO A 408 14.09 20.48 -36.37
CA PRO A 408 15.55 20.42 -36.47
C PRO A 408 15.97 20.48 -37.94
N LEU A 409 16.98 21.26 -38.17
CA LEU A 409 17.52 21.61 -39.47
C LEU A 409 18.11 20.42 -40.23
N GLY A 410 17.64 20.16 -41.45
CA GLY A 410 18.39 19.68 -42.60
C GLY A 410 18.39 18.17 -42.86
N GLU A 411 18.31 17.30 -41.88
CA GLU A 411 18.30 15.84 -42.04
C GLU A 411 16.94 15.35 -42.54
N CYS A 412 16.92 14.38 -43.45
CA CYS A 412 15.67 13.79 -43.93
C CYS A 412 15.82 12.27 -44.13
N SER A 413 14.71 11.58 -44.30
CA SER A 413 14.60 10.16 -44.54
C SER A 413 14.61 9.82 -46.04
N HIS A 414 14.81 8.52 -46.36
CA HIS A 414 14.67 7.96 -47.69
C HIS A 414 13.22 7.56 -47.95
N CYS A 415 12.54 8.22 -48.89
CA CYS A 415 11.10 8.07 -49.12
C CYS A 415 10.61 6.63 -49.35
N PRO A 416 11.28 5.76 -50.12
CA PRO A 416 10.83 4.37 -50.30
C PRO A 416 10.77 3.57 -48.98
N GLU A 417 11.68 3.82 -48.04
CA GLU A 417 11.69 3.17 -46.72
C GLU A 417 10.57 3.70 -45.84
N ASP A 418 10.27 4.99 -45.94
CA ASP A 418 9.13 5.60 -45.24
C ASP A 418 7.82 4.98 -45.66
N GLN A 419 7.63 4.73 -46.97
CA GLN A 419 6.43 4.07 -47.50
C GLN A 419 6.27 2.65 -46.94
N GLN A 420 7.38 1.87 -46.87
CA GLN A 420 7.36 0.53 -46.28
C GLN A 420 6.98 0.55 -44.82
N LEU A 421 7.55 1.49 -44.06
CA LEU A 421 7.26 1.61 -42.64
C LEU A 421 5.83 2.12 -42.38
N ASN A 422 5.30 3.01 -43.22
CA ASN A 422 3.91 3.44 -43.16
C ASN A 422 2.97 2.27 -43.43
N ALA A 423 3.20 1.49 -44.50
CA ALA A 423 2.40 0.32 -44.82
C ALA A 423 2.40 -0.73 -43.69
N PHE A 424 3.53 -0.90 -43.01
CA PHE A 424 3.63 -1.76 -41.82
C PHE A 424 2.83 -1.19 -40.65
N THR A 425 2.94 0.09 -40.39
CA THR A 425 2.20 0.76 -39.31
C THR A 425 0.69 0.66 -39.53
N ASP A 426 0.23 0.87 -40.78
CA ASP A 426 -1.19 0.73 -41.17
C ASP A 426 -1.69 -0.71 -40.93
N PHE A 427 -0.93 -1.69 -41.38
CA PHE A 427 -1.22 -3.11 -41.11
C PHE A 427 -1.34 -3.42 -39.62
N LEU A 428 -0.45 -2.86 -38.80
CA LEU A 428 -0.48 -3.02 -37.34
C LEU A 428 -1.72 -2.36 -36.71
N CYS A 429 -2.07 -1.17 -37.17
CA CYS A 429 -3.28 -0.46 -36.72
C CYS A 429 -4.55 -1.26 -37.08
N GLU A 430 -4.65 -1.79 -38.29
CA GLU A 430 -5.77 -2.62 -38.71
C GLU A 430 -5.87 -3.92 -37.90
N LYS A 431 -4.75 -4.60 -37.69
CA LYS A 431 -4.68 -5.83 -36.90
C LYS A 431 -5.09 -5.58 -35.43
N ALA A 432 -4.59 -4.53 -34.82
CA ALA A 432 -4.96 -4.14 -33.45
C ALA A 432 -6.44 -3.75 -33.34
N THR A 433 -6.94 -2.99 -34.31
CA THR A 433 -8.36 -2.62 -34.43
C THR A 433 -9.23 -3.87 -34.60
N GLY A 434 -8.79 -4.85 -35.39
CA GLY A 434 -9.46 -6.14 -35.53
C GLY A 434 -9.54 -6.95 -34.24
N ILE A 435 -8.48 -6.95 -33.43
CA ILE A 435 -8.44 -7.60 -32.10
C ILE A 435 -9.42 -6.90 -31.14
N LEU A 436 -9.42 -5.58 -31.10
CA LEU A 436 -10.32 -4.79 -30.25
C LEU A 436 -11.79 -5.02 -30.62
N ASN A 437 -12.11 -5.00 -31.90
CA ASN A 437 -13.47 -5.17 -32.39
C ASN A 437 -13.99 -6.61 -32.18
N LYS A 438 -13.13 -7.63 -32.27
CA LYS A 438 -13.50 -9.01 -31.91
C LYS A 438 -13.91 -9.13 -30.43
N ASN A 439 -13.25 -8.41 -29.55
CA ASN A 439 -13.58 -8.38 -28.12
C ASN A 439 -14.79 -7.48 -27.78
N ALA A 440 -15.19 -6.59 -28.69
CA ALA A 440 -16.35 -5.72 -28.55
C ALA A 440 -17.64 -6.30 -29.14
N THR A 441 -17.54 -7.38 -29.93
CA THR A 441 -18.70 -8.04 -30.53
C THR A 441 -19.32 -9.01 -29.51
N GLN A 442 -20.53 -8.72 -29.04
CA GLN A 442 -21.33 -9.67 -28.25
C GLN A 442 -22.15 -10.58 -29.18
N VAL A 443 -22.23 -11.85 -28.81
CA VAL A 443 -23.08 -12.82 -29.47
C VAL A 443 -24.31 -13.04 -28.59
N GLU A 444 -25.48 -12.73 -29.11
CA GLU A 444 -26.75 -12.86 -28.39
C GLU A 444 -27.76 -13.70 -29.17
N PRO A 445 -28.73 -14.35 -28.51
CA PRO A 445 -29.81 -15.06 -29.21
C PRO A 445 -30.62 -14.08 -30.07
N PHE A 446 -30.95 -14.49 -31.27
CA PHE A 446 -31.78 -13.70 -32.18
C PHE A 446 -33.17 -13.42 -31.60
N THR A 447 -33.56 -12.17 -31.57
CA THR A 447 -34.91 -11.75 -31.12
C THR A 447 -35.71 -11.10 -32.26
N THR A 448 -35.26 -9.94 -32.76
CA THR A 448 -36.01 -9.14 -33.74
C THR A 448 -35.17 -8.58 -34.89
N THR A 449 -33.85 -8.47 -34.72
CA THR A 449 -32.94 -7.89 -35.73
C THR A 449 -31.76 -8.81 -36.00
N LEU A 450 -31.28 -8.86 -37.22
CA LEU A 450 -30.12 -9.68 -37.62
C LEU A 450 -28.78 -9.05 -37.19
N GLY A 451 -28.78 -7.84 -36.66
CA GLY A 451 -27.56 -7.16 -36.24
C GLY A 451 -26.54 -7.08 -37.38
N GLU A 452 -25.30 -7.48 -37.14
CA GLU A 452 -24.21 -7.54 -38.12
C GLU A 452 -24.06 -8.91 -38.79
N GLY A 453 -25.01 -9.80 -38.60
CA GLY A 453 -25.05 -11.12 -39.20
C GLY A 453 -25.16 -12.26 -38.18
N ILE A 454 -25.33 -13.47 -38.70
CA ILE A 454 -25.49 -14.68 -37.89
C ILE A 454 -24.11 -15.19 -37.46
N ASP A 455 -23.94 -15.52 -36.17
CA ASP A 455 -22.80 -16.29 -35.69
C ASP A 455 -23.07 -17.79 -35.90
N LEU A 456 -22.47 -18.35 -36.96
CA LEU A 456 -22.66 -19.75 -37.31
C LEU A 456 -22.09 -20.70 -36.24
N ARG A 457 -20.99 -20.32 -35.57
CA ARG A 457 -20.33 -21.16 -34.57
C ARG A 457 -21.20 -21.33 -33.33
N GLU A 458 -21.64 -20.24 -32.75
CA GLU A 458 -22.50 -20.24 -31.56
C GLU A 458 -23.88 -20.82 -31.88
N THR A 459 -24.44 -20.53 -33.07
CA THR A 459 -25.68 -21.11 -33.52
C THR A 459 -25.58 -22.63 -33.60
N LEU A 460 -24.54 -23.19 -34.25
CA LEU A 460 -24.35 -24.65 -34.36
C LEU A 460 -24.07 -25.30 -32.99
N GLN A 461 -23.31 -24.65 -32.13
CA GLN A 461 -22.98 -25.17 -30.81
C GLN A 461 -24.21 -25.31 -29.91
N HIS A 462 -25.12 -24.36 -29.99
CA HIS A 462 -26.33 -24.34 -29.16
C HIS A 462 -27.59 -24.87 -29.86
N TRP A 463 -27.54 -25.15 -31.18
CA TRP A 463 -28.69 -25.61 -31.98
C TRP A 463 -29.38 -26.85 -31.41
N LYS A 464 -28.62 -27.84 -30.94
CA LYS A 464 -29.18 -29.06 -30.35
C LYS A 464 -29.93 -28.82 -29.03
N LYS A 465 -29.56 -27.79 -28.28
CA LYS A 465 -30.18 -27.48 -26.97
C LYS A 465 -31.37 -26.54 -27.06
N ASN A 466 -31.25 -25.46 -27.84
CA ASN A 466 -32.21 -24.36 -27.78
C ASN A 466 -32.89 -24.09 -29.11
N ARG A 467 -32.39 -24.64 -30.24
CA ARG A 467 -32.83 -24.32 -31.60
C ARG A 467 -32.93 -22.82 -31.89
N GLN A 468 -32.02 -22.04 -31.30
CA GLN A 468 -31.96 -20.60 -31.46
C GLN A 468 -30.82 -20.19 -32.38
N ILE A 469 -31.07 -19.16 -33.18
CA ILE A 469 -30.05 -18.49 -34.00
C ILE A 469 -29.37 -17.45 -33.12
N TYR A 470 -28.05 -17.40 -33.22
CA TYR A 470 -27.24 -16.40 -32.53
C TYR A 470 -26.76 -15.36 -33.53
N ILE A 471 -26.84 -14.10 -33.17
CA ILE A 471 -26.45 -12.95 -33.97
C ILE A 471 -25.26 -12.24 -33.36
N LYS A 472 -24.48 -11.60 -34.19
CA LYS A 472 -23.40 -10.68 -33.77
C LYS A 472 -23.98 -9.29 -33.62
N ARG A 473 -23.70 -8.66 -32.49
CA ARG A 473 -24.05 -7.27 -32.25
C ARG A 473 -22.82 -6.49 -31.82
N GLU A 474 -22.54 -5.42 -32.53
CA GLU A 474 -21.47 -4.49 -32.15
C GLU A 474 -21.95 -3.61 -30.98
N VAL A 475 -21.32 -3.75 -29.81
CA VAL A 475 -21.76 -3.10 -28.57
C VAL A 475 -21.10 -1.73 -28.39
N SER A 476 -20.11 -1.38 -29.21
CA SER A 476 -19.31 -0.17 -29.03
C SER A 476 -18.91 0.49 -30.35
N ARG A 477 -18.65 1.81 -30.30
CA ARG A 477 -17.99 2.54 -31.40
C ARG A 477 -16.69 1.84 -31.78
N LYS A 478 -16.41 1.72 -33.09
CA LYS A 478 -15.16 1.13 -33.62
C LYS A 478 -13.97 1.72 -32.87
N ALA A 479 -13.27 0.85 -32.15
CA ALA A 479 -12.05 1.27 -31.49
C ALA A 479 -10.97 1.46 -32.56
N ALA A 480 -10.33 2.61 -32.59
CA ALA A 480 -9.23 2.92 -33.48
C ALA A 480 -7.89 2.95 -32.72
N VAL A 481 -6.81 2.68 -33.42
CA VAL A 481 -5.44 2.82 -32.93
C VAL A 481 -4.72 3.80 -33.85
N THR A 482 -4.20 4.88 -33.27
CA THR A 482 -3.52 5.94 -34.03
C THR A 482 -2.06 6.12 -33.63
N SER A 483 -1.61 5.43 -32.59
CA SER A 483 -0.21 5.46 -32.12
C SER A 483 0.30 4.04 -31.94
N VAL A 484 1.42 3.74 -32.61
CA VAL A 484 2.08 2.42 -32.62
C VAL A 484 3.52 2.61 -32.17
N VAL A 485 3.92 1.85 -31.15
CA VAL A 485 5.30 1.80 -30.66
C VAL A 485 5.86 0.41 -31.00
N VAL A 486 6.97 0.38 -31.71
CA VAL A 486 7.68 -0.85 -32.09
C VAL A 486 9.09 -0.80 -31.49
N ILE A 487 9.45 -1.82 -30.73
CA ILE A 487 10.76 -1.98 -30.11
C ILE A 487 11.40 -3.24 -30.66
N PHE A 488 12.56 -3.11 -31.27
CA PHE A 488 13.33 -4.22 -31.81
C PHE A 488 14.29 -4.83 -30.77
N TYR A 489 14.82 -3.99 -29.86
CA TYR A 489 15.77 -4.38 -28.84
C TYR A 489 15.30 -3.96 -27.45
N GLU A 490 15.64 -4.78 -26.45
CA GLU A 490 15.33 -4.49 -25.05
C GLU A 490 16.11 -3.28 -24.53
N SER A 491 15.56 -2.63 -23.53
CA SER A 491 15.99 -1.36 -22.96
C SER A 491 17.40 -1.35 -22.34
N CYS A 492 18.01 -2.52 -22.07
CA CYS A 492 19.37 -2.61 -21.52
C CYS A 492 20.45 -2.17 -22.50
N LYS A 493 20.12 -1.98 -23.78
CA LYS A 493 21.03 -1.58 -24.86
C LYS A 493 20.87 -0.12 -25.32
N ASP A 494 20.24 0.73 -24.53
CA ASP A 494 20.05 2.16 -24.90
C ASP A 494 21.36 2.87 -25.29
N ARG A 495 22.50 2.46 -24.73
CA ARG A 495 23.83 3.01 -25.07
C ARG A 495 24.29 2.70 -26.49
N ASP A 496 23.79 1.63 -27.08
CA ASP A 496 24.12 1.21 -28.45
C ASP A 496 23.34 2.03 -29.47
N PHE A 497 22.33 2.79 -29.01
CA PHE A 497 21.42 3.57 -29.84
C PHE A 497 21.39 5.05 -29.44
N PRO A 498 22.50 5.80 -29.64
CA PRO A 498 22.62 7.19 -29.19
C PRO A 498 21.90 8.20 -30.08
N TYR A 499 21.46 7.81 -31.28
CA TYR A 499 20.81 8.71 -32.24
C TYR A 499 19.33 8.82 -31.96
N LEU A 500 18.94 9.91 -31.31
CA LEU A 500 17.59 10.20 -30.87
C LEU A 500 16.99 11.30 -31.74
N ARG A 501 15.87 11.03 -32.43
CA ARG A 501 15.22 12.00 -33.30
C ARG A 501 13.70 11.93 -33.22
N THR A 502 13.10 13.07 -33.46
CA THR A 502 11.67 13.20 -33.74
C THR A 502 11.53 13.84 -35.11
N TRP A 503 10.98 13.10 -36.06
CA TRP A 503 10.70 13.58 -37.42
C TRP A 503 9.22 13.91 -37.55
N THR A 504 8.93 15.15 -37.93
CA THR A 504 7.60 15.62 -38.25
C THR A 504 7.31 15.38 -39.73
N ARG A 505 6.05 15.17 -40.06
CA ARG A 505 5.64 14.94 -41.45
C ARG A 505 5.89 16.19 -42.33
N GLU A 506 6.32 15.93 -43.56
CA GLU A 506 6.43 16.92 -44.60
C GLU A 506 5.14 17.02 -45.42
N ARG A 507 4.41 15.90 -45.54
CA ARG A 507 3.13 15.77 -46.25
C ARG A 507 2.02 15.25 -45.36
N TRP A 508 0.77 15.55 -45.70
CA TRP A 508 -0.40 15.19 -44.90
C TRP A 508 -0.62 13.68 -44.69
N GLU A 509 -0.10 12.87 -45.61
CA GLU A 509 -0.23 11.40 -45.62
C GLU A 509 0.90 10.70 -44.85
N GLU A 510 1.92 11.44 -44.45
CA GLU A 510 3.06 10.86 -43.74
C GLU A 510 2.80 10.69 -42.26
N VAL A 511 3.35 9.62 -41.69
CA VAL A 511 3.31 9.32 -40.26
C VAL A 511 4.44 10.07 -39.57
N GLU A 512 4.13 10.77 -38.49
CA GLU A 512 5.16 11.36 -37.64
C GLU A 512 5.86 10.29 -36.81
N ARG A 513 7.16 10.41 -36.63
CA ARG A 513 8.00 9.40 -35.98
C ARG A 513 8.90 10.00 -34.92
N ALA A 514 8.98 9.29 -33.81
CA ALA A 514 10.06 9.49 -32.88
C ALA A 514 10.79 8.15 -32.71
N PHE A 515 12.12 8.17 -32.75
CA PHE A 515 12.90 6.95 -32.73
C PHE A 515 14.24 7.11 -32.02
N TYR A 516 14.81 5.96 -31.64
CA TYR A 516 16.21 5.85 -31.24
C TYR A 516 16.89 4.81 -32.11
N ALA A 517 18.11 5.12 -32.56
CA ALA A 517 18.84 4.35 -33.54
C ALA A 517 20.36 4.36 -33.28
N THR A 518 21.09 3.51 -34.02
CA THR A 518 22.54 3.54 -34.06
C THR A 518 23.04 4.88 -34.61
N SER A 519 24.27 5.29 -34.28
CA SER A 519 24.86 6.52 -34.77
C SER A 519 24.97 6.53 -36.29
N PRO A 520 24.48 7.59 -36.99
CA PRO A 520 24.66 7.73 -38.44
C PRO A 520 26.14 7.72 -38.86
N LEU A 521 27.02 8.22 -37.99
CA LEU A 521 28.45 8.33 -38.28
C LEU A 521 29.16 6.99 -38.33
N ASP A 522 28.58 5.92 -37.82
CA ASP A 522 29.19 4.59 -37.76
C ASP A 522 29.14 3.86 -39.10
N HIS A 523 28.16 4.19 -39.98
CA HIS A 523 27.93 3.48 -41.25
C HIS A 523 27.62 4.44 -42.42
N PRO A 524 28.60 5.25 -42.89
CA PRO A 524 28.45 6.03 -44.12
C PRO A 524 28.47 5.09 -45.33
N ILE A 525 27.49 5.22 -46.22
CA ILE A 525 27.42 4.43 -47.46
C ILE A 525 27.60 5.26 -48.72
N GLY A 526 27.46 6.58 -48.62
CA GLY A 526 27.67 7.51 -49.72
C GLY A 526 27.81 8.96 -49.21
N PRO A 527 28.01 9.92 -50.09
CA PRO A 527 28.13 11.32 -49.70
C PRO A 527 26.84 11.80 -48.99
N GLN A 528 26.92 12.10 -47.70
CA GLN A 528 25.81 12.48 -46.83
C GLN A 528 24.66 11.45 -46.76
N ILE A 529 24.98 10.17 -46.97
CA ILE A 529 24.06 9.04 -46.85
C ILE A 529 24.59 8.10 -45.78
N PHE A 530 23.77 7.87 -44.74
CA PHE A 530 24.16 7.08 -43.57
C PHE A 530 23.15 5.97 -43.32
N ARG A 531 23.62 4.76 -43.12
CA ARG A 531 22.76 3.64 -42.73
C ARG A 531 22.65 3.58 -41.21
N CYS A 532 21.41 3.51 -40.73
CA CYS A 532 21.10 3.39 -39.30
C CYS A 532 20.24 2.15 -39.04
N GLU A 533 20.26 1.69 -37.80
CA GLU A 533 19.44 0.61 -37.32
C GLU A 533 18.55 1.12 -36.18
N TYR A 534 17.24 0.93 -36.29
CA TYR A 534 16.30 1.27 -35.22
C TYR A 534 16.52 0.36 -34.00
N GLY A 535 16.66 0.93 -32.80
CA GLY A 535 16.40 0.25 -31.55
C GLY A 535 14.90 0.17 -31.27
N GLY A 536 14.15 1.22 -31.67
CA GLY A 536 12.70 1.29 -31.63
C GLY A 536 12.18 2.61 -32.16
N PHE A 537 10.89 2.66 -32.48
CA PHE A 537 10.22 3.85 -32.95
C PHE A 537 8.77 3.97 -32.45
N LEU A 538 8.28 5.19 -32.39
CA LEU A 538 6.87 5.56 -32.26
C LEU A 538 6.41 6.13 -33.61
N ALA A 539 5.34 5.58 -34.15
CA ALA A 539 4.63 6.13 -35.30
C ALA A 539 3.27 6.68 -34.84
N SER A 540 2.95 7.92 -35.25
CA SER A 540 1.72 8.58 -34.82
C SER A 540 1.02 9.30 -35.98
N TYR A 541 -0.29 9.05 -36.10
CA TYR A 541 -1.19 9.72 -37.06
C TYR A 541 -1.96 10.89 -36.44
N ASN A 542 -1.66 11.25 -35.21
CA ASN A 542 -2.44 12.22 -34.44
C ASN A 542 -2.22 13.67 -34.90
N ARG A 543 -3.20 14.51 -34.61
CA ARG A 543 -3.14 15.97 -34.76
C ARG A 543 -3.46 16.62 -33.40
N PRO A 544 -2.70 17.62 -32.99
CA PRO A 544 -1.45 18.10 -33.57
C PRO A 544 -0.32 17.08 -33.48
N GLY A 545 0.74 17.30 -34.27
CA GLY A 545 1.87 16.36 -34.39
C GLY A 545 2.73 16.18 -33.14
N LEU A 546 3.77 15.32 -33.26
CA LEU A 546 4.72 15.08 -32.18
C LEU A 546 5.62 16.30 -31.95
N SER A 547 5.81 16.72 -30.70
CA SER A 547 6.92 17.59 -30.33
C SER A 547 8.19 16.76 -30.13
N ASP A 548 9.35 17.40 -29.93
CA ASP A 548 10.57 16.67 -29.61
C ASP A 548 10.45 15.96 -28.26
N ILE A 549 10.10 14.68 -28.33
CA ILE A 549 9.88 13.84 -27.15
C ILE A 549 11.16 13.59 -26.36
N TRP A 550 12.34 13.76 -27.00
CA TRP A 550 13.63 13.50 -26.37
C TRP A 550 14.07 14.65 -25.48
N ALA A 551 13.76 15.87 -25.85
CA ALA A 551 13.99 17.07 -25.05
C ALA A 551 12.88 17.30 -24.00
N ASP A 552 11.70 16.68 -24.14
CA ASP A 552 10.56 16.88 -23.24
C ASP A 552 10.85 16.33 -21.83
N THR A 553 10.84 17.22 -20.85
CA THR A 553 11.05 16.89 -19.42
C THR A 553 9.91 16.07 -18.82
N ASP A 554 8.74 16.07 -19.44
CA ASP A 554 7.57 15.31 -18.97
C ASP A 554 7.83 13.80 -18.96
N PHE A 555 8.69 13.31 -19.85
CA PHE A 555 9.07 11.91 -19.96
C PHE A 555 10.37 11.55 -19.22
N SER A 556 10.93 12.46 -18.42
CA SER A 556 12.22 12.28 -17.73
C SER A 556 12.24 11.14 -16.69
N PHE A 557 11.07 10.66 -16.26
CA PHE A 557 10.94 9.54 -15.33
C PHE A 557 10.97 8.16 -15.99
N ALA A 558 10.93 8.10 -17.33
CA ALA A 558 11.13 6.85 -18.08
C ALA A 558 12.52 6.28 -17.81
N ALA A 559 12.61 4.97 -17.62
CA ALA A 559 13.88 4.32 -17.34
C ALA A 559 14.67 3.93 -18.61
N SER A 560 13.99 3.84 -19.74
CA SER A 560 14.56 3.48 -21.03
C SER A 560 13.95 4.29 -22.17
N HIS A 561 14.59 4.26 -23.33
CA HIS A 561 14.09 4.87 -24.56
C HIS A 561 12.74 4.25 -24.99
N ALA A 562 12.59 2.94 -24.84
CA ALA A 562 11.35 2.23 -25.15
C ALA A 562 10.16 2.72 -24.30
N GLU A 563 10.39 2.93 -23.00
CA GLU A 563 9.35 3.49 -22.10
C GLU A 563 9.00 4.93 -22.45
N ARG A 564 10.00 5.71 -22.85
CA ARG A 564 9.77 7.09 -23.29
C ARG A 564 8.91 7.14 -24.55
N LEU A 565 9.14 6.26 -25.52
CA LEU A 565 8.30 6.12 -26.71
C LEU A 565 6.86 5.72 -26.34
N LEU A 566 6.68 4.77 -25.41
CA LEU A 566 5.34 4.34 -25.00
C LEU A 566 4.57 5.48 -24.30
N LEU A 567 5.23 6.18 -23.39
CA LEU A 567 4.62 7.33 -22.70
C LEU A 567 4.27 8.46 -23.66
N ALA A 568 5.13 8.74 -24.62
CA ALA A 568 4.87 9.72 -25.67
C ALA A 568 3.69 9.27 -26.55
N GLY A 569 3.68 8.02 -26.99
CA GLY A 569 2.57 7.44 -27.75
C GLY A 569 1.25 7.55 -27.01
N ALA A 570 1.24 7.31 -25.70
CA ALA A 570 0.06 7.47 -24.86
C ALA A 570 -0.34 8.94 -24.68
N ALA A 571 0.62 9.82 -24.45
CA ALA A 571 0.37 11.25 -24.21
C ALA A 571 -0.15 12.00 -25.45
N TYR A 572 0.37 11.63 -26.64
CA TYR A 572 0.02 12.27 -27.91
C TYR A 572 -1.12 11.57 -28.65
N SER A 573 -1.53 10.36 -28.25
CA SER A 573 -2.66 9.67 -28.88
C SER A 573 -3.98 10.39 -28.61
N ASN A 574 -4.78 10.63 -29.68
CA ASN A 574 -6.16 11.09 -29.55
C ASN A 574 -7.12 9.94 -29.20
N GLU A 575 -6.75 8.71 -29.54
CA GLU A 575 -7.53 7.53 -29.25
C GLU A 575 -7.23 6.95 -27.87
N LYS A 576 -8.16 6.16 -27.34
CA LYS A 576 -8.01 5.52 -26.04
C LYS A 576 -6.99 4.39 -26.00
N THR A 577 -6.52 3.94 -27.18
CA THR A 577 -5.67 2.76 -27.30
C THR A 577 -4.34 3.08 -27.96
N VAL A 578 -3.25 2.56 -27.37
CA VAL A 578 -1.89 2.61 -27.91
C VAL A 578 -1.39 1.18 -28.10
N LEU A 579 -0.81 0.89 -29.25
CA LEU A 579 -0.21 -0.40 -29.56
C LEU A 579 1.27 -0.40 -29.18
N PHE A 580 1.71 -1.40 -28.45
CA PHE A 580 3.11 -1.59 -28.06
C PHE A 580 3.57 -2.98 -28.50
N ILE A 581 4.55 -3.01 -29.39
CA ILE A 581 5.13 -4.23 -29.96
C ILE A 581 6.58 -4.30 -29.55
N ALA A 582 6.95 -5.34 -28.80
CA ALA A 582 8.28 -5.47 -28.23
C ALA A 582 8.62 -6.94 -27.94
N PRO A 583 9.90 -7.27 -27.71
CA PRO A 583 10.31 -8.60 -27.26
C PRO A 583 9.77 -8.97 -25.86
N SER A 584 9.54 -7.96 -25.02
CA SER A 584 8.99 -8.15 -23.68
C SER A 584 7.86 -7.16 -23.38
N PRO A 585 6.90 -7.50 -22.49
CA PRO A 585 5.83 -6.59 -22.12
C PRO A 585 6.36 -5.36 -21.38
N PRO A 586 5.69 -4.20 -21.51
CA PRO A 586 6.11 -2.99 -20.83
C PRO A 586 5.96 -3.15 -19.30
N ARG A 587 6.80 -2.45 -18.54
CA ARG A 587 6.72 -2.48 -17.08
C ARG A 587 5.32 -2.05 -16.60
N LYS A 588 4.77 -2.80 -15.65
CA LYS A 588 3.44 -2.55 -15.10
C LYS A 588 3.22 -1.10 -14.65
N LYS A 589 4.24 -0.48 -14.07
CA LYS A 589 4.21 0.93 -13.66
C LYS A 589 3.90 1.88 -14.82
N ILE A 590 4.51 1.67 -15.98
CA ILE A 590 4.28 2.51 -17.16
C ILE A 590 2.88 2.29 -17.72
N VAL A 591 2.42 1.04 -17.75
CA VAL A 591 1.05 0.71 -18.15
C VAL A 591 0.05 1.42 -17.22
N THR A 592 0.25 1.36 -15.90
CA THR A 592 -0.60 2.06 -14.93
C THR A 592 -0.60 3.58 -15.13
N VAL A 593 0.55 4.19 -15.47
CA VAL A 593 0.59 5.63 -15.82
C VAL A 593 -0.23 5.92 -17.06
N CYS A 594 -0.14 5.07 -18.10
CA CYS A 594 -0.99 5.20 -19.30
C CYS A 594 -2.48 5.08 -18.97
N GLU A 595 -2.86 4.12 -18.12
CA GLU A 595 -4.24 3.93 -17.66
C GLU A 595 -4.77 5.16 -16.90
N TYR A 596 -3.97 5.77 -16.02
CA TYR A 596 -4.36 6.98 -15.28
C TYR A 596 -4.61 8.20 -16.19
N ILE A 597 -3.99 8.27 -17.36
CA ILE A 597 -4.31 9.29 -18.37
C ILE A 597 -5.40 8.85 -19.36
N GLY A 598 -6.10 7.75 -19.04
CA GLY A 598 -7.22 7.23 -19.83
C GLY A 598 -6.83 6.47 -21.09
N LYS A 599 -5.58 5.94 -21.16
CA LYS A 599 -5.06 5.20 -22.32
C LYS A 599 -4.86 3.73 -21.98
N ARG A 600 -5.33 2.86 -22.87
CA ARG A 600 -5.14 1.41 -22.79
C ARG A 600 -3.95 0.99 -23.66
N VAL A 601 -3.00 0.27 -23.11
CA VAL A 601 -1.87 -0.29 -23.85
C VAL A 601 -2.22 -1.71 -24.30
N ILE A 602 -2.09 -1.98 -25.60
CA ILE A 602 -2.15 -3.34 -26.16
C ILE A 602 -0.72 -3.78 -26.42
N TYR A 603 -0.31 -4.86 -25.78
CA TYR A 603 0.98 -5.49 -26.02
C TYR A 603 0.83 -6.62 -27.05
N LEU A 604 1.75 -6.63 -28.01
CA LEU A 604 1.96 -7.76 -28.95
C LEU A 604 3.44 -8.12 -28.95
N ASP A 605 3.71 -9.42 -28.91
CA ASP A 605 5.09 -9.91 -29.00
C ASP A 605 5.60 -9.75 -30.44
N ILE A 606 6.75 -9.07 -30.59
CA ILE A 606 7.41 -8.84 -31.88
C ILE A 606 7.82 -10.16 -32.56
N SER A 607 8.10 -11.21 -31.79
CA SER A 607 8.44 -12.53 -32.32
C SER A 607 7.32 -13.21 -33.12
N SER A 608 6.08 -12.70 -32.98
CA SER A 608 4.93 -13.16 -33.77
C SER A 608 4.97 -12.75 -35.25
N TYR A 609 5.95 -11.92 -35.64
CA TYR A 609 6.12 -11.46 -37.03
C TYR A 609 7.33 -12.13 -37.67
N PRO A 610 7.27 -12.38 -39.04
CA PRO A 610 8.37 -13.01 -39.73
C PRO A 610 9.68 -12.22 -39.63
N LYS A 611 10.77 -12.89 -39.21
CA LYS A 611 12.08 -12.25 -38.99
C LYS A 611 12.58 -11.50 -40.23
N GLN A 612 12.46 -12.06 -41.40
CA GLN A 612 12.89 -11.44 -42.66
C GLN A 612 12.18 -10.10 -42.93
N TYR A 613 10.94 -9.97 -42.49
CA TYR A 613 10.17 -8.74 -42.64
C TYR A 613 10.62 -7.68 -41.62
N LEU A 614 10.86 -8.10 -40.38
CA LEU A 614 11.37 -7.23 -39.33
C LEU A 614 12.79 -6.72 -39.64
N ASP A 615 13.64 -7.57 -40.19
CA ASP A 615 15.02 -7.21 -40.59
C ASP A 615 15.04 -6.12 -41.69
N ARG A 616 14.06 -6.10 -42.61
CA ARG A 616 13.94 -5.02 -43.60
C ARG A 616 13.48 -3.70 -43.01
N LEU A 617 12.59 -3.74 -42.01
CA LEU A 617 12.07 -2.54 -41.36
C LEU A 617 13.05 -1.93 -40.35
N ARG A 618 13.98 -2.73 -39.86
CA ARG A 618 14.93 -2.32 -38.83
C ARG A 618 16.00 -1.35 -39.34
N PHE A 619 16.39 -1.49 -40.62
CA PHE A 619 17.37 -0.64 -41.24
C PHE A 619 16.72 0.52 -42.01
N PHE A 620 17.31 1.70 -41.92
CA PHE A 620 16.88 2.89 -42.64
C PHE A 620 18.06 3.79 -42.94
N HIS A 621 17.85 4.75 -43.84
CA HIS A 621 18.89 5.67 -44.25
C HIS A 621 18.56 7.11 -43.86
N VAL A 622 19.54 7.77 -43.26
CA VAL A 622 19.52 9.21 -42.94
C VAL A 622 20.27 9.95 -44.05
N LEU A 623 19.61 10.93 -44.62
CA LEU A 623 20.14 11.79 -45.67
C LEU A 623 20.46 13.17 -45.08
N GLY A 624 21.65 13.70 -45.35
CA GLY A 624 22.10 14.97 -44.77
C GLY A 624 21.29 16.21 -45.17
N ASN A 625 20.56 16.16 -46.29
CA ASN A 625 19.59 17.18 -46.70
C ASN A 625 18.68 16.65 -47.81
N HIS A 626 17.63 17.40 -48.16
CA HIS A 626 16.66 17.00 -49.19
C HIS A 626 17.25 16.84 -50.61
N LYS A 627 18.36 17.51 -50.95
CA LYS A 627 19.01 17.39 -52.26
C LYS A 627 19.67 16.01 -52.44
N VAL A 628 20.04 15.38 -51.34
CA VAL A 628 20.63 14.03 -51.34
C VAL A 628 19.64 12.98 -51.87
N ARG A 629 18.34 13.21 -51.74
CA ARG A 629 17.30 12.32 -52.28
C ARG A 629 17.44 12.08 -53.80
N ASN A 630 17.97 13.06 -54.53
CA ASN A 630 18.08 12.95 -55.98
C ASN A 630 19.10 11.92 -56.48
N TYR A 631 20.06 11.55 -55.64
CA TYR A 631 21.08 10.57 -55.96
C TYR A 631 21.19 9.42 -54.93
N ALA A 632 20.34 9.41 -53.92
CA ALA A 632 20.36 8.40 -52.87
C ALA A 632 20.16 6.99 -53.42
N GLU A 633 19.32 6.81 -54.44
CA GLU A 633 19.04 5.51 -55.07
C GLU A 633 20.29 4.88 -55.70
N ASP A 634 21.31 5.67 -56.11
CA ASP A 634 22.56 5.14 -56.65
C ASP A 634 23.43 4.45 -55.58
N TYR A 635 23.18 4.73 -54.31
CA TYR A 635 23.95 4.21 -53.16
C TYR A 635 23.14 3.25 -52.29
N ILE A 636 21.83 3.42 -52.27
CA ILE A 636 20.94 2.59 -51.44
C ILE A 636 20.40 1.43 -52.31
N HIS A 637 21.02 0.30 -52.17
CA HIS A 637 20.53 -0.91 -52.86
C HIS A 637 19.54 -1.64 -51.97
N PRO A 638 18.34 -2.00 -52.45
CA PRO A 638 17.40 -2.79 -51.68
C PRO A 638 18.07 -4.12 -51.29
N VAL A 639 18.07 -4.43 -50.00
CA VAL A 639 18.52 -5.71 -49.49
C VAL A 639 17.63 -6.79 -50.14
N ARG A 640 18.24 -7.62 -51.04
CA ARG A 640 17.58 -8.73 -51.73
C ARG A 640 17.19 -9.84 -50.76
#